data_cc3cba15838f7efda2b4c21fb10fe247
#
_entry.id   cc3cba15838f7efda2b4c21fb10fe247
#
_cell.length_a   1.000
_cell.length_b   1.000
_cell.length_c   1.000
_cell.angle_alpha   90.00
_cell.angle_beta   90.00
_cell.angle_gamma   90.00
#
_symmetry.space_group_name_H-M   'P 1'
#
loop_
_entity.id
_entity.type
_entity.pdbx_description
1 polymer ?
#
loop_
_entity_poly.entity_id
_entity_poly.type
_entity_poly.pdbx_seq_one_letter_code
_entity_poly.pdbx_strand_id
1 'polypeptide(L)'
;MTDYSWPDPATRPLLGKRISRVDGPIKSSGRAKYTYDYNPQELLAGAILRCPHAHARITSIDTSAAEKMPGVKAVQIIQKSGTEIFWAGDEVVGVAAVDEPTAADALRTIKVQYEVLPHFVSDREPPRNIAESSGPISQDDFEDMEGNQVPDEQVVAALKKNGISFHLTDDYVKELQGYGVDPSVIAALRSAKYVEATAPKSPYKKTAVQKQGDPDKAFASAAATTEGLYGAPCITHCCLETHGMAAEWPSANEMTVHISTQNLSGIAPQLAEPLGVPAGNIQVMQQYIGGGFGSKFSPDRWGVAAAQLSKQAGGKPVKMMLDRAAEQEVAGMRPSAFGRVKIAADKDGKLIAWESRSWGTGGMGGGGTPPLPYIFDIPNQRKQHVAIATNQGSARAWRAPNHPQAASITMCAFEDLAAKLNMDPVEMLTRNLELTGPRAKIYRDELPIAAEMMQWKQNWHPRGDKTAGPMKRGLGLSMHTWGGRGHNSDCDLTINPDGSVEIKMATQDLGTGCRTIITIVAADTLGIQMEQVKLLIGDSRYPVSGGSGGSTTSGGVTSSTRRAAVDARNALFAKVAPALNAQPEDLEAVNGTVRVKSDPSRSLSWKDACAKIGAMPLTIRGKNPDKSKPPDLTNSGVGGVQMADVSVDTETGIVRVNKMVAVQDCGLVVDVKTAESQVKGALIMGISYALYEEKILDPVTGRMLNPNMEFYRLAGIADVGELQVHMMTGKGYDERGVIGLAEPPVVSPGAAISNAVANAIGVRVGILPLTPDRVLAALGEV
;
A
#
# COMPACT_ATOMS: atom_id res chain seq x y z
N MET A 1 24.26 29.73 1.46
CA MET A 1 23.73 28.38 1.84
C MET A 1 23.08 27.80 0.60
N THR A 2 23.36 26.59 0.21
CA THR A 2 22.76 25.97 -1.01
C THR A 2 21.24 25.89 -0.84
N ASP A 3 20.50 26.36 -1.84
CA ASP A 3 19.05 26.29 -1.86
C ASP A 3 18.58 25.01 -2.54
N TYR A 4 17.94 24.13 -1.77
CA TYR A 4 17.34 22.89 -2.26
C TYR A 4 15.84 23.01 -2.48
N SER A 5 15.22 24.15 -2.22
CA SER A 5 13.79 24.40 -2.43
C SER A 5 13.32 23.97 -3.82
N TRP A 6 12.07 23.57 -3.90
CA TRP A 6 11.45 23.32 -5.19
C TRP A 6 11.33 24.63 -5.97
N PRO A 7 11.61 24.64 -7.28
CA PRO A 7 11.58 25.87 -8.08
C PRO A 7 10.18 26.45 -8.17
N ASP A 8 10.10 27.77 -8.42
CA ASP A 8 8.83 28.44 -8.67
C ASP A 8 8.06 27.80 -9.84
N PRO A 9 6.74 27.62 -9.76
CA PRO A 9 5.92 27.03 -10.82
C PRO A 9 6.14 27.64 -12.23
N ALA A 10 6.38 28.95 -12.29
CA ALA A 10 6.60 29.66 -13.54
C ALA A 10 7.94 29.30 -14.23
N THR A 11 8.90 28.75 -13.47
CA THR A 11 10.26 28.42 -13.98
C THR A 11 10.47 26.94 -14.24
N ARG A 12 9.46 26.08 -14.04
CA ARG A 12 9.55 24.62 -14.16
C ARG A 12 9.34 24.18 -15.62
N PRO A 13 10.36 23.67 -16.33
CA PRO A 13 10.16 23.16 -17.68
C PRO A 13 9.49 21.78 -17.70
N LEU A 14 9.76 20.91 -16.72
CA LEU A 14 9.28 19.54 -16.65
C LEU A 14 8.37 19.26 -15.43
N LEU A 15 8.73 19.76 -14.27
CA LEU A 15 7.96 19.56 -13.03
C LEU A 15 6.53 20.11 -13.17
N GLY A 16 5.53 19.29 -12.79
CA GLY A 16 4.11 19.66 -12.85
C GLY A 16 3.50 19.57 -14.26
N LYS A 17 4.22 19.04 -15.25
CA LYS A 17 3.70 18.84 -16.61
C LYS A 17 3.11 17.42 -16.78
N ARG A 18 2.44 17.20 -17.92
CA ARG A 18 1.91 15.88 -18.32
C ARG A 18 2.91 15.17 -19.21
N ILE A 19 3.80 14.41 -18.60
CA ILE A 19 4.89 13.74 -19.31
C ILE A 19 4.57 12.26 -19.50
N SER A 20 4.95 11.68 -20.63
CA SER A 20 4.82 10.25 -20.84
C SER A 20 5.87 9.48 -20.05
N ARG A 21 5.46 8.32 -19.51
CA ARG A 21 6.34 7.45 -18.72
C ARG A 21 7.58 7.04 -19.54
N VAL A 22 8.77 7.17 -18.95
CA VAL A 22 10.04 6.74 -19.58
C VAL A 22 10.09 5.21 -19.80
N ASP A 23 9.37 4.43 -18.99
CA ASP A 23 9.28 2.98 -19.10
C ASP A 23 8.08 2.48 -19.94
N GLY A 24 7.25 3.39 -20.45
CA GLY A 24 6.08 3.07 -21.27
C GLY A 24 6.42 2.24 -22.51
N PRO A 25 7.34 2.70 -23.39
CA PRO A 25 7.67 1.99 -24.62
C PRO A 25 8.24 0.59 -24.39
N ILE A 26 9.06 0.40 -23.36
CA ILE A 26 9.66 -0.90 -23.06
C ILE A 26 8.62 -1.88 -22.46
N LYS A 27 7.66 -1.37 -21.68
CA LYS A 27 6.56 -2.17 -21.14
C LYS A 27 5.55 -2.56 -22.20
N SER A 28 5.08 -1.60 -23.00
CA SER A 28 4.07 -1.86 -24.03
C SER A 28 4.56 -2.75 -25.18
N SER A 29 5.87 -2.83 -25.39
CA SER A 29 6.48 -3.72 -26.40
C SER A 29 6.89 -5.11 -25.86
N GLY A 30 6.60 -5.43 -24.59
CA GLY A 30 6.99 -6.70 -23.97
C GLY A 30 8.50 -6.87 -23.73
N ARG A 31 9.29 -5.79 -23.88
CA ARG A 31 10.74 -5.82 -23.62
C ARG A 31 11.09 -5.65 -22.15
N ALA A 32 10.19 -5.14 -21.32
CA ALA A 32 10.35 -5.12 -19.87
C ALA A 32 10.37 -6.55 -19.33
N LYS A 33 11.40 -6.89 -18.54
CA LYS A 33 11.57 -8.23 -17.98
C LYS A 33 11.25 -8.22 -16.48
N TYR A 34 10.23 -8.99 -16.13
CA TYR A 34 9.78 -9.21 -14.76
C TYR A 34 10.48 -10.44 -14.17
N THR A 35 10.24 -10.75 -12.91
CA THR A 35 10.85 -11.92 -12.24
C THR A 35 10.49 -13.21 -12.97
N TYR A 36 9.26 -13.36 -13.43
CA TYR A 36 8.82 -14.54 -14.19
C TYR A 36 9.58 -14.71 -15.51
N ASP A 37 10.01 -13.61 -16.14
CA ASP A 37 10.75 -13.62 -17.41
C ASP A 37 12.25 -13.95 -17.26
N TYR A 38 12.74 -14.12 -16.03
CA TYR A 38 14.13 -14.54 -15.80
C TYR A 38 14.28 -16.02 -16.14
N ASN A 39 14.94 -16.33 -17.25
CA ASN A 39 15.13 -17.67 -17.78
C ASN A 39 16.60 -17.90 -18.19
N PRO A 40 17.53 -18.04 -17.21
CA PRO A 40 18.93 -18.35 -17.48
C PRO A 40 19.10 -19.80 -17.98
N GLN A 41 20.31 -20.11 -18.48
CA GLN A 41 20.65 -21.49 -18.78
C GLN A 41 20.56 -22.37 -17.52
N GLU A 42 20.22 -23.65 -17.70
CA GLU A 42 20.05 -24.63 -16.63
C GLU A 42 19.02 -24.24 -15.55
N LEU A 43 18.07 -23.35 -15.87
CA LEU A 43 16.99 -22.99 -14.95
C LEU A 43 16.19 -24.23 -14.56
N LEU A 44 15.99 -24.41 -13.25
CA LEU A 44 15.12 -25.43 -12.67
C LEU A 44 13.78 -24.82 -12.27
N ALA A 45 12.71 -25.58 -12.49
CA ALA A 45 11.37 -25.24 -12.03
C ALA A 45 11.22 -25.65 -10.56
N GLY A 46 10.88 -24.66 -9.71
CA GLY A 46 10.52 -24.88 -8.31
C GLY A 46 9.01 -25.03 -8.14
N ALA A 47 8.58 -25.99 -7.32
CA ALA A 47 7.18 -26.18 -6.95
C ALA A 47 7.04 -26.54 -5.47
N ILE A 48 5.87 -26.27 -4.87
CA ILE A 48 5.61 -26.49 -3.43
C ILE A 48 4.37 -27.34 -3.22
N LEU A 49 4.54 -28.41 -2.41
CA LEU A 49 3.43 -29.13 -1.81
C LEU A 49 2.90 -28.35 -0.62
N ARG A 50 1.58 -28.11 -0.60
CA ARG A 50 0.88 -27.32 0.43
C ARG A 50 -0.05 -28.20 1.25
N CYS A 51 -0.25 -27.82 2.52
CA CYS A 51 -1.21 -28.49 3.38
C CYS A 51 -2.65 -28.22 2.90
N PRO A 52 -3.49 -29.25 2.72
CA PRO A 52 -4.88 -29.08 2.31
C PRO A 52 -5.84 -28.77 3.45
N HIS A 53 -5.37 -28.78 4.71
CA HIS A 53 -6.18 -28.61 5.90
C HIS A 53 -6.01 -27.24 6.53
N ALA A 54 -7.09 -26.67 7.02
CA ALA A 54 -7.07 -25.36 7.70
C ALA A 54 -6.36 -25.42 9.08
N HIS A 55 -6.38 -26.60 9.72
CA HIS A 55 -5.64 -26.83 10.96
C HIS A 55 -5.26 -28.31 11.03
N ALA A 56 -3.97 -28.60 11.15
CA ALA A 56 -3.48 -29.96 11.19
C ALA A 56 -2.10 -30.05 11.84
N ARG A 57 -1.71 -31.25 12.28
CA ARG A 57 -0.33 -31.57 12.65
C ARG A 57 0.25 -32.56 11.65
N ILE A 58 1.44 -32.28 11.13
CA ILE A 58 2.16 -33.22 10.27
C ILE A 58 2.65 -34.40 11.11
N THR A 59 2.19 -35.61 10.80
CA THR A 59 2.62 -36.82 11.55
C THR A 59 3.76 -37.55 10.85
N SER A 60 3.79 -37.57 9.51
CA SER A 60 4.90 -38.11 8.74
C SER A 60 5.03 -37.47 7.36
N ILE A 61 6.25 -37.49 6.80
CA ILE A 61 6.56 -37.03 5.45
C ILE A 61 7.49 -38.08 4.80
N ASP A 62 7.12 -38.59 3.62
CA ASP A 62 7.94 -39.47 2.79
C ASP A 62 8.17 -38.83 1.42
N THR A 63 9.40 -38.39 1.17
CA THR A 63 9.86 -37.73 -0.07
C THR A 63 10.61 -38.71 -0.99
N SER A 64 10.82 -39.94 -0.56
CA SER A 64 11.76 -40.90 -1.20
C SER A 64 11.44 -41.19 -2.66
N ALA A 65 10.17 -41.18 -3.06
CA ALA A 65 9.75 -41.39 -4.44
C ALA A 65 10.09 -40.18 -5.32
N ALA A 66 9.86 -38.96 -4.80
CA ALA A 66 10.20 -37.72 -5.50
C ALA A 66 11.71 -37.55 -5.68
N GLU A 67 12.51 -37.87 -4.66
CA GLU A 67 13.98 -37.80 -4.72
C GLU A 67 14.59 -38.72 -5.78
N LYS A 68 13.95 -39.83 -6.05
CA LYS A 68 14.41 -40.84 -7.06
C LYS A 68 13.85 -40.59 -8.46
N MET A 69 12.93 -39.61 -8.61
CA MET A 69 12.29 -39.36 -9.89
C MET A 69 13.27 -38.76 -10.90
N PRO A 70 13.37 -39.31 -12.13
CA PRO A 70 14.21 -38.72 -13.17
C PRO A 70 13.81 -37.28 -13.44
N GLY A 71 14.80 -36.37 -13.49
CA GLY A 71 14.57 -34.93 -13.70
C GLY A 71 14.45 -34.10 -12.42
N VAL A 72 14.15 -34.69 -11.28
CA VAL A 72 14.21 -34.01 -9.97
C VAL A 72 15.67 -33.77 -9.58
N LYS A 73 16.01 -32.60 -9.11
CA LYS A 73 17.36 -32.17 -8.74
C LYS A 73 17.53 -31.88 -7.25
N ALA A 74 16.47 -31.47 -6.58
CA ALA A 74 16.47 -31.23 -5.14
C ALA A 74 15.06 -31.37 -4.56
N VAL A 75 14.99 -31.78 -3.29
CA VAL A 75 13.75 -31.82 -2.48
C VAL A 75 14.05 -31.20 -1.11
N GLN A 76 13.22 -30.26 -0.68
CA GLN A 76 13.38 -29.52 0.57
C GLN A 76 12.15 -29.70 1.45
N ILE A 77 12.31 -30.33 2.60
CA ILE A 77 11.27 -30.33 3.64
C ILE A 77 11.27 -28.94 4.29
N ILE A 78 10.18 -28.17 4.11
CA ILE A 78 9.99 -26.82 4.66
C ILE A 78 9.51 -26.92 6.10
N GLN A 79 8.51 -27.75 6.36
CA GLN A 79 7.98 -27.99 7.70
C GLN A 79 8.08 -29.49 8.05
N LYS A 80 8.69 -29.79 9.19
CA LYS A 80 9.02 -31.15 9.61
C LYS A 80 7.83 -31.88 10.24
N SER A 81 7.91 -33.20 10.36
CA SER A 81 6.99 -34.00 11.20
C SER A 81 6.94 -33.43 12.63
N GLY A 82 5.75 -33.39 13.19
CA GLY A 82 5.45 -32.77 14.49
C GLY A 82 5.02 -31.30 14.41
N THR A 83 5.24 -30.61 13.28
CA THR A 83 4.83 -29.20 13.11
C THR A 83 3.32 -29.09 13.00
N GLU A 84 2.75 -28.11 13.67
CA GLU A 84 1.34 -27.74 13.59
C GLU A 84 1.14 -26.69 12.49
N ILE A 85 0.19 -26.95 11.60
CA ILE A 85 -0.22 -26.10 10.48
C ILE A 85 -1.50 -25.37 10.86
N PHE A 86 -1.59 -24.08 10.61
CA PHE A 86 -2.71 -23.25 11.06
C PHE A 86 -3.61 -22.72 9.94
N TRP A 87 -3.32 -23.00 8.67
CA TRP A 87 -4.19 -22.62 7.54
C TRP A 87 -3.99 -23.56 6.34
N ALA A 88 -5.03 -23.72 5.55
CA ALA A 88 -4.94 -24.41 4.26
C ALA A 88 -4.06 -23.60 3.28
N GLY A 89 -3.20 -24.30 2.55
CA GLY A 89 -2.24 -23.68 1.63
C GLY A 89 -0.84 -23.45 2.21
N ASP A 90 -0.61 -23.69 3.51
CA ASP A 90 0.72 -23.53 4.11
C ASP A 90 1.75 -24.49 3.49
N GLU A 91 2.99 -24.04 3.31
CA GLU A 91 4.06 -24.73 2.58
C GLU A 91 4.63 -25.89 3.39
N VAL A 92 4.71 -27.09 2.81
CA VAL A 92 5.20 -28.31 3.50
C VAL A 92 6.51 -28.84 2.88
N VAL A 93 6.56 -29.03 1.57
CA VAL A 93 7.74 -29.55 0.86
C VAL A 93 7.94 -28.80 -0.44
N GLY A 94 9.16 -28.39 -0.74
CA GLY A 94 9.58 -27.82 -2.02
C GLY A 94 10.32 -28.83 -2.88
N VAL A 95 10.18 -28.75 -4.20
CA VAL A 95 10.89 -29.56 -5.20
C VAL A 95 11.51 -28.65 -6.26
N ALA A 96 12.70 -28.95 -6.73
CA ALA A 96 13.30 -28.38 -7.93
C ALA A 96 13.53 -29.46 -8.97
N ALA A 97 13.02 -29.28 -10.19
CA ALA A 97 13.11 -30.20 -11.28
C ALA A 97 13.50 -29.52 -12.60
N VAL A 98 13.81 -30.31 -13.62
CA VAL A 98 14.24 -29.80 -14.94
C VAL A 98 13.17 -28.96 -15.66
N ASP A 99 11.90 -29.18 -15.34
CA ASP A 99 10.75 -28.44 -15.88
C ASP A 99 9.55 -28.48 -14.93
N GLU A 100 8.53 -27.66 -15.22
CA GLU A 100 7.32 -27.56 -14.41
C GLU A 100 6.49 -28.85 -14.35
N PRO A 101 6.29 -29.62 -15.48
CA PRO A 101 5.60 -30.91 -15.41
C PRO A 101 6.29 -31.91 -14.49
N THR A 102 7.61 -32.06 -14.58
CA THR A 102 8.39 -32.94 -13.71
C THR A 102 8.28 -32.52 -12.24
N ALA A 103 8.34 -31.23 -11.93
CA ALA A 103 8.16 -30.72 -10.57
C ALA A 103 6.75 -31.05 -10.03
N ALA A 104 5.72 -30.86 -10.84
CA ALA A 104 4.33 -31.18 -10.47
C ALA A 104 4.12 -32.69 -10.24
N ASP A 105 4.70 -33.53 -11.09
CA ASP A 105 4.63 -35.02 -10.93
C ASP A 105 5.38 -35.44 -9.67
N ALA A 106 6.54 -34.89 -9.40
CA ALA A 106 7.28 -35.16 -8.17
C ALA A 106 6.46 -34.84 -6.92
N LEU A 107 5.79 -33.69 -6.87
CA LEU A 107 4.90 -33.33 -5.73
C LEU A 107 3.80 -34.37 -5.50
N ARG A 108 3.23 -34.94 -6.56
CA ARG A 108 2.17 -35.96 -6.44
C ARG A 108 2.65 -37.27 -5.83
N THR A 109 3.95 -37.54 -5.88
CA THR A 109 4.54 -38.76 -5.28
C THR A 109 4.87 -38.61 -3.80
N ILE A 110 4.97 -37.39 -3.30
CA ILE A 110 5.26 -37.12 -1.89
C ILE A 110 4.04 -37.49 -1.05
N LYS A 111 4.27 -38.25 0.01
CA LYS A 111 3.23 -38.67 0.95
C LYS A 111 3.38 -37.89 2.24
N VAL A 112 2.36 -37.15 2.61
CA VAL A 112 2.27 -36.47 3.91
C VAL A 112 1.05 -37.00 4.65
N GLN A 113 1.24 -37.39 5.90
CA GLN A 113 0.14 -37.75 6.78
C GLN A 113 -0.11 -36.65 7.77
N TYR A 114 -1.40 -36.36 8.01
CA TYR A 114 -1.84 -35.30 8.88
C TYR A 114 -2.79 -35.84 9.96
N GLU A 115 -2.63 -35.36 11.18
CA GLU A 115 -3.66 -35.34 12.20
C GLU A 115 -4.49 -34.06 12.01
N VAL A 116 -5.73 -34.18 11.54
CA VAL A 116 -6.59 -33.00 11.32
C VAL A 116 -7.12 -32.51 12.67
N LEU A 117 -6.98 -31.22 12.91
CA LEU A 117 -7.36 -30.54 14.16
C LEU A 117 -8.59 -29.65 13.94
N PRO A 118 -9.35 -29.32 15.00
CA PRO A 118 -10.44 -28.35 14.93
C PRO A 118 -9.95 -26.98 14.42
N HIS A 119 -10.72 -26.35 13.55
CA HIS A 119 -10.40 -25.03 13.01
C HIS A 119 -11.54 -24.03 13.18
N PHE A 120 -11.20 -22.73 13.06
CA PHE A 120 -12.14 -21.63 13.13
C PHE A 120 -11.82 -20.58 12.05
N VAL A 121 -12.77 -20.30 11.15
CA VAL A 121 -12.58 -19.37 10.00
C VAL A 121 -13.65 -18.29 9.92
N SER A 122 -14.52 -18.16 10.95
CA SER A 122 -15.63 -17.20 10.94
C SER A 122 -15.19 -15.82 11.42
N ASP A 123 -15.56 -14.79 10.70
CA ASP A 123 -15.41 -13.38 11.08
C ASP A 123 -16.76 -12.70 11.39
N ARG A 124 -17.77 -13.53 11.72
CA ARG A 124 -19.10 -13.04 12.14
C ARG A 124 -19.00 -12.28 13.45
N GLU A 125 -20.05 -11.51 13.77
CA GLU A 125 -20.14 -10.73 15.01
C GLU A 125 -19.84 -11.61 16.25
N PRO A 126 -18.79 -11.26 17.02
CA PRO A 126 -18.41 -12.06 18.19
C PRO A 126 -19.39 -11.86 19.35
N PRO A 127 -19.49 -12.83 20.29
CA PRO A 127 -20.31 -12.69 21.48
C PRO A 127 -20.01 -11.40 22.26
N ARG A 128 -20.99 -10.87 22.99
CA ARG A 128 -20.82 -9.62 23.77
C ARG A 128 -20.01 -9.82 25.06
N ASN A 129 -20.05 -11.00 25.64
CA ASN A 129 -19.47 -11.34 26.96
C ASN A 129 -18.06 -11.95 26.89
N ILE A 130 -17.25 -11.51 25.91
CA ILE A 130 -15.83 -11.91 25.81
C ILE A 130 -15.02 -11.19 26.90
N ALA A 131 -14.08 -11.91 27.55
CA ALA A 131 -13.11 -11.31 28.46
C ALA A 131 -12.16 -10.36 27.71
N GLU A 132 -11.72 -9.28 28.34
CA GLU A 132 -10.71 -8.38 27.79
C GLU A 132 -9.36 -9.09 27.68
N SER A 133 -8.66 -8.88 26.56
CA SER A 133 -7.32 -9.39 26.36
C SER A 133 -6.31 -8.48 27.05
N SER A 134 -5.42 -9.07 27.85
CA SER A 134 -4.27 -8.41 28.48
C SER A 134 -2.93 -8.99 28.00
N GLY A 135 -2.90 -9.56 26.79
CA GLY A 135 -1.68 -10.19 26.24
C GLY A 135 -0.59 -9.18 25.84
N PRO A 136 0.63 -9.68 25.64
CA PRO A 136 1.73 -8.87 25.11
C PRO A 136 1.42 -8.36 23.70
N ILE A 137 2.02 -7.24 23.34
CA ILE A 137 1.88 -6.61 22.03
C ILE A 137 2.70 -7.42 21.01
N SER A 138 2.06 -7.92 19.96
CA SER A 138 2.75 -8.53 18.83
C SER A 138 3.37 -7.45 17.92
N GLN A 139 4.24 -7.85 17.00
CA GLN A 139 4.79 -6.92 16.00
C GLN A 139 3.66 -6.32 15.16
N ASP A 140 2.71 -7.14 14.70
CA ASP A 140 1.53 -6.68 13.95
C ASP A 140 0.69 -5.69 14.75
N ASP A 141 0.41 -5.96 16.05
CA ASP A 141 -0.31 -5.02 16.93
C ASP A 141 0.42 -3.66 17.01
N PHE A 142 1.75 -3.69 17.08
CA PHE A 142 2.57 -2.47 17.14
C PHE A 142 2.53 -1.70 15.83
N GLU A 143 2.73 -2.37 14.70
CA GLU A 143 2.66 -1.77 13.36
C GLU A 143 1.27 -1.19 13.08
N ASP A 144 0.21 -1.87 13.54
CA ASP A 144 -1.16 -1.35 13.48
C ASP A 144 -1.36 -0.08 14.32
N MET A 145 -0.77 -0.02 15.53
CA MET A 145 -0.83 1.19 16.36
C MET A 145 -0.17 2.38 15.68
N GLU A 146 1.01 2.18 15.08
CA GLU A 146 1.75 3.20 14.31
C GLU A 146 1.01 3.59 13.03
N GLY A 147 0.55 2.60 12.26
CA GLY A 147 -0.20 2.82 11.00
C GLY A 147 -1.53 3.54 11.21
N ASN A 148 -2.18 3.32 12.34
CA ASN A 148 -3.41 4.00 12.73
C ASN A 148 -3.18 5.33 13.47
N GLN A 149 -1.93 5.79 13.55
CA GLN A 149 -1.56 7.05 14.19
C GLN A 149 -2.07 7.14 15.65
N VAL A 150 -2.00 6.03 16.39
CA VAL A 150 -2.28 6.04 17.84
C VAL A 150 -1.31 7.03 18.50
N PRO A 151 -1.77 7.95 19.37
CA PRO A 151 -0.88 8.90 20.02
C PRO A 151 0.32 8.22 20.69
N ASP A 152 1.53 8.72 20.46
CA ASP A 152 2.79 8.13 20.93
C ASP A 152 2.77 7.82 22.43
N GLU A 153 2.14 8.68 23.24
CA GLU A 153 1.98 8.47 24.69
C GLU A 153 1.17 7.20 25.00
N GLN A 154 0.16 6.89 24.20
CA GLN A 154 -0.68 5.69 24.37
C GLN A 154 0.07 4.44 23.94
N VAL A 155 0.84 4.51 22.85
CA VAL A 155 1.73 3.42 22.41
C VAL A 155 2.75 3.12 23.48
N VAL A 156 3.44 4.13 24.01
CA VAL A 156 4.40 3.99 25.11
C VAL A 156 3.77 3.37 26.35
N ALA A 157 2.59 3.81 26.74
CA ALA A 157 1.87 3.26 27.89
C ALA A 157 1.49 1.79 27.68
N ALA A 158 1.04 1.42 26.48
CA ALA A 158 0.68 0.05 26.12
C ALA A 158 1.90 -0.88 26.16
N LEU A 159 3.04 -0.46 25.55
CA LEU A 159 4.30 -1.22 25.56
C LEU A 159 4.81 -1.46 27.00
N LYS A 160 4.79 -0.44 27.85
CA LYS A 160 5.20 -0.56 29.27
C LYS A 160 4.28 -1.48 30.07
N LYS A 161 2.97 -1.45 29.81
CA LYS A 161 1.98 -2.24 30.54
C LYS A 161 1.98 -3.71 30.13
N ASN A 162 2.02 -3.99 28.83
CA ASN A 162 1.75 -5.33 28.31
C ASN A 162 3.04 -6.08 27.90
N GLY A 163 4.17 -5.38 27.69
CA GLY A 163 5.37 -5.95 27.07
C GLY A 163 5.15 -6.28 25.59
N ILE A 164 6.13 -6.94 25.00
CA ILE A 164 6.11 -7.34 23.57
C ILE A 164 6.30 -8.85 23.44
N SER A 165 5.73 -9.45 22.39
CA SER A 165 5.88 -10.89 22.09
C SER A 165 6.75 -11.17 20.86
N PHE A 166 7.51 -10.20 20.40
CA PHE A 166 8.44 -10.33 19.29
C PHE A 166 9.85 -9.89 19.71
N HIS A 167 10.86 -10.41 19.02
CA HIS A 167 12.24 -10.02 19.27
C HIS A 167 12.58 -8.76 18.49
N LEU A 168 12.88 -7.68 19.21
CA LEU A 168 13.27 -6.41 18.61
C LEU A 168 14.70 -6.51 18.09
N THR A 169 14.89 -6.42 16.78
CA THR A 169 16.21 -6.37 16.14
C THR A 169 16.66 -4.93 15.89
N ASP A 170 17.99 -4.71 15.82
CA ASP A 170 18.51 -3.38 15.50
C ASP A 170 18.14 -2.94 14.07
N ASP A 171 17.95 -3.87 13.14
CA ASP A 171 17.57 -3.57 11.79
C ASP A 171 16.09 -3.14 11.72
N TYR A 172 15.20 -3.79 12.47
CA TYR A 172 13.80 -3.33 12.61
C TYR A 172 13.72 -1.95 13.27
N VAL A 173 14.55 -1.68 14.28
CA VAL A 173 14.63 -0.32 14.88
C VAL A 173 15.09 0.72 13.86
N LYS A 174 16.08 0.42 13.00
CA LYS A 174 16.48 1.32 11.92
C LYS A 174 15.37 1.55 10.90
N GLU A 175 14.59 0.52 10.59
CA GLU A 175 13.43 0.60 9.74
C GLU A 175 12.36 1.54 10.33
N LEU A 176 12.00 1.35 11.59
CA LEU A 176 11.07 2.22 12.32
C LEU A 176 11.54 3.68 12.36
N GLN A 177 12.84 3.89 12.60
CA GLN A 177 13.45 5.23 12.52
C GLN A 177 13.35 5.82 11.12
N GLY A 178 13.50 4.99 10.09
CA GLY A 178 13.34 5.35 8.68
C GLY A 178 11.91 5.78 8.36
N TYR A 179 10.92 5.14 8.96
CA TYR A 179 9.51 5.54 8.87
C TYR A 179 9.15 6.75 9.74
N GLY A 180 10.06 7.22 10.59
CA GLY A 180 9.89 8.40 11.42
C GLY A 180 9.08 8.15 12.69
N VAL A 181 9.07 6.92 13.20
CA VAL A 181 8.50 6.58 14.51
C VAL A 181 9.16 7.41 15.61
N ASP A 182 8.38 7.92 16.54
CA ASP A 182 8.86 8.83 17.58
C ASP A 182 9.95 8.19 18.44
N PRO A 183 11.02 8.91 18.78
CA PRO A 183 12.10 8.39 19.62
C PRO A 183 11.65 7.85 20.98
N SER A 184 10.58 8.37 21.57
CA SER A 184 10.03 7.89 22.84
C SER A 184 9.38 6.51 22.70
N VAL A 185 8.72 6.24 21.57
CA VAL A 185 8.15 4.93 21.23
C VAL A 185 9.27 3.91 21.01
N ILE A 186 10.31 4.27 20.28
CA ILE A 186 11.49 3.41 20.08
C ILE A 186 12.19 3.10 21.40
N ALA A 187 12.32 4.08 22.29
CA ALA A 187 12.89 3.87 23.62
C ALA A 187 12.00 2.93 24.46
N ALA A 188 10.70 3.07 24.37
CA ALA A 188 9.73 2.19 25.05
C ALA A 188 9.82 0.75 24.50
N LEU A 189 9.93 0.56 23.18
CA LEU A 189 10.14 -0.75 22.56
C LEU A 189 11.44 -1.42 23.05
N ARG A 190 12.55 -0.68 23.08
CA ARG A 190 13.83 -1.19 23.57
C ARG A 190 13.82 -1.58 25.05
N SER A 191 12.96 -0.95 25.84
CA SER A 191 12.80 -1.23 27.27
C SER A 191 11.64 -2.17 27.58
N ALA A 192 10.82 -2.53 26.60
CA ALA A 192 9.66 -3.40 26.77
C ALA A 192 10.10 -4.80 27.18
N LYS A 193 9.39 -5.38 28.15
CA LYS A 193 9.65 -6.77 28.58
C LYS A 193 9.18 -7.72 27.48
N TYR A 194 10.07 -8.65 27.09
CA TYR A 194 9.63 -9.78 26.27
C TYR A 194 8.71 -10.70 27.10
N VAL A 195 7.56 -11.02 26.52
CA VAL A 195 6.58 -11.94 27.11
C VAL A 195 6.21 -12.95 26.03
N GLU A 196 6.47 -14.21 26.27
CA GLU A 196 6.12 -15.26 25.33
C GLU A 196 4.60 -15.27 25.07
N ALA A 197 4.21 -15.23 23.80
CA ALA A 197 2.81 -15.32 23.42
C ALA A 197 2.31 -16.74 23.67
N THR A 198 1.43 -16.92 24.64
CA THR A 198 0.73 -18.19 24.81
C THR A 198 -0.40 -18.29 23.81
N ALA A 199 -0.58 -19.48 23.21
CA ALA A 199 -1.68 -19.72 22.26
C ALA A 199 -3.02 -19.24 22.89
N PRO A 200 -3.80 -18.41 22.18
CA PRO A 200 -5.02 -17.84 22.73
C PRO A 200 -6.03 -18.96 23.02
N LYS A 201 -6.54 -19.01 24.23
CA LYS A 201 -7.63 -19.94 24.64
C LYS A 201 -8.96 -19.63 23.95
N SER A 202 -9.06 -18.50 23.28
CA SER A 202 -10.23 -18.00 22.55
C SER A 202 -9.78 -17.36 21.24
N PRO A 203 -10.52 -17.51 20.14
CA PRO A 203 -10.20 -16.81 18.88
C PRO A 203 -10.44 -15.30 18.97
N TYR A 204 -10.96 -14.79 20.07
CA TYR A 204 -11.34 -13.39 20.23
C TYR A 204 -10.40 -12.65 21.18
N LYS A 205 -9.86 -11.52 20.67
CA LYS A 205 -9.08 -10.56 21.46
C LYS A 205 -9.82 -9.21 21.50
N LYS A 206 -10.39 -8.88 22.66
CA LYS A 206 -11.18 -7.66 22.87
C LYS A 206 -10.34 -6.56 23.48
N THR A 207 -10.31 -5.37 22.87
CA THR A 207 -9.66 -4.19 23.45
C THR A 207 -10.44 -3.65 24.66
N ALA A 208 -9.78 -2.85 25.48
CA ALA A 208 -10.48 -2.04 26.48
C ALA A 208 -11.44 -1.04 25.81
N VAL A 209 -12.49 -0.66 26.51
CA VAL A 209 -13.39 0.41 26.04
C VAL A 209 -12.67 1.75 26.12
N GLN A 210 -12.55 2.42 25.00
CA GLN A 210 -12.05 3.79 24.93
C GLN A 210 -13.22 4.76 25.05
N LYS A 211 -13.13 5.76 25.92
CA LYS A 211 -14.17 6.77 26.13
C LYS A 211 -13.55 8.18 26.14
N GLN A 212 -14.19 9.09 25.39
CA GLN A 212 -13.88 10.53 25.36
C GLN A 212 -15.17 11.31 25.61
N GLY A 213 -15.10 12.38 26.38
CA GLY A 213 -16.28 13.19 26.72
C GLY A 213 -17.37 12.44 27.50
N ASP A 214 -18.62 12.81 27.27
CA ASP A 214 -19.80 12.18 27.84
C ASP A 214 -20.79 11.72 26.76
N PRO A 215 -20.54 10.54 26.14
CA PRO A 215 -21.40 10.03 25.08
C PRO A 215 -22.85 9.84 25.51
N ASP A 216 -23.11 9.39 26.73
CA ASP A 216 -24.47 9.11 27.22
C ASP A 216 -25.31 10.38 27.26
N LYS A 217 -24.73 11.46 27.80
CA LYS A 217 -25.38 12.79 27.81
C LYS A 217 -25.56 13.36 26.41
N ALA A 218 -24.55 13.21 25.54
CA ALA A 218 -24.60 13.70 24.16
C ALA A 218 -25.69 12.98 23.35
N PHE A 219 -25.80 11.64 23.46
CA PHE A 219 -26.88 10.88 22.81
C PHE A 219 -28.27 11.26 23.35
N ALA A 220 -28.40 11.52 24.64
CA ALA A 220 -29.68 11.92 25.23
C ALA A 220 -30.15 13.31 24.77
N SER A 221 -29.23 14.20 24.39
CA SER A 221 -29.53 15.56 23.90
C SER A 221 -29.55 15.69 22.38
N ALA A 222 -29.34 14.62 21.64
CA ALA A 222 -29.25 14.64 20.19
C ALA A 222 -30.59 14.97 19.51
N ALA A 223 -30.55 15.76 18.45
CA ALA A 223 -31.73 15.99 17.58
C ALA A 223 -32.02 14.80 16.66
N ALA A 224 -30.95 14.11 16.24
CA ALA A 224 -31.06 12.86 15.47
C ALA A 224 -29.96 11.87 15.88
N THR A 225 -30.35 10.61 15.85
CA THR A 225 -29.45 9.47 16.09
C THR A 225 -29.77 8.37 15.11
N THR A 226 -28.74 7.75 14.54
CA THR A 226 -28.87 6.52 13.75
C THR A 226 -27.99 5.43 14.31
N GLU A 227 -28.40 4.19 14.07
CA GLU A 227 -27.63 3.00 14.41
C GLU A 227 -27.63 2.05 13.22
N GLY A 228 -26.45 1.49 12.88
CA GLY A 228 -26.31 0.59 11.74
C GLY A 228 -25.15 -0.38 11.90
N LEU A 229 -25.16 -1.40 11.04
CA LEU A 229 -24.06 -2.33 10.83
C LEU A 229 -23.41 -2.05 9.48
N TYR A 230 -22.11 -1.81 9.51
CA TYR A 230 -21.32 -1.49 8.32
C TYR A 230 -20.04 -2.31 8.31
N GLY A 231 -19.46 -2.54 7.12
CA GLY A 231 -18.16 -3.20 7.04
C GLY A 231 -17.81 -3.75 5.67
N ALA A 232 -16.64 -4.40 5.64
CA ALA A 232 -16.08 -5.02 4.46
C ALA A 232 -15.38 -6.34 4.82
N PRO A 233 -15.52 -7.39 3.99
CA PRO A 233 -14.87 -8.69 4.20
C PRO A 233 -13.39 -8.66 3.88
N CYS A 234 -12.71 -9.79 4.13
CA CYS A 234 -11.37 -10.03 3.63
C CYS A 234 -11.36 -10.05 2.10
N ILE A 235 -10.31 -9.43 1.52
CA ILE A 235 -10.01 -9.51 0.08
C ILE A 235 -8.54 -9.82 -0.13
N THR A 236 -8.15 -10.30 -1.33
CA THR A 236 -6.77 -10.57 -1.69
C THR A 236 -6.13 -9.39 -2.43
N HIS A 237 -4.80 -9.42 -2.62
CA HIS A 237 -4.08 -8.36 -3.35
C HIS A 237 -4.21 -8.46 -4.86
N CYS A 238 -4.43 -9.67 -5.40
CA CYS A 238 -4.58 -9.95 -6.83
C CYS A 238 -3.50 -9.31 -7.73
N CYS A 239 -2.23 -9.34 -7.29
CA CYS A 239 -1.13 -8.85 -8.12
C CYS A 239 -1.10 -9.62 -9.45
N LEU A 240 -0.99 -8.91 -10.59
CA LEU A 240 -0.93 -9.58 -11.90
C LEU A 240 0.32 -10.46 -12.03
N GLU A 241 1.49 -9.95 -11.62
CA GLU A 241 2.65 -10.80 -11.35
C GLU A 241 2.48 -11.41 -9.96
N THR A 242 2.41 -12.74 -9.88
CA THR A 242 2.30 -13.45 -8.61
C THR A 242 3.57 -13.28 -7.77
N HIS A 243 3.50 -13.60 -6.48
CA HIS A 243 4.71 -13.65 -5.63
C HIS A 243 5.64 -14.74 -6.11
N GLY A 244 6.93 -14.51 -5.99
CA GLY A 244 7.92 -15.50 -6.32
C GLY A 244 9.33 -14.95 -6.46
N MET A 245 10.26 -15.86 -6.61
CA MET A 245 11.68 -15.57 -6.65
C MET A 245 12.40 -16.61 -7.51
N ALA A 246 13.45 -16.19 -8.22
CA ALA A 246 14.49 -17.07 -8.74
C ALA A 246 15.77 -16.85 -7.94
N ALA A 247 16.41 -17.93 -7.49
CA ALA A 247 17.64 -17.89 -6.71
C ALA A 247 18.72 -18.74 -7.37
N GLU A 248 19.96 -18.26 -7.35
CA GLU A 248 21.15 -18.98 -7.79
C GLU A 248 22.34 -18.72 -6.87
N TRP A 249 23.25 -19.67 -6.77
CA TRP A 249 24.49 -19.56 -5.99
C TRP A 249 25.69 -19.61 -6.93
N PRO A 250 26.22 -18.44 -7.36
CA PRO A 250 27.45 -18.39 -8.15
C PRO A 250 28.65 -18.99 -7.43
N SER A 251 28.66 -18.99 -6.09
CA SER A 251 29.63 -19.65 -5.24
C SER A 251 28.97 -20.16 -3.96
N ALA A 252 29.68 -20.93 -3.15
CA ALA A 252 29.14 -21.48 -1.90
C ALA A 252 28.64 -20.40 -0.90
N ASN A 253 29.16 -19.18 -0.99
CA ASN A 253 28.90 -18.10 -0.07
C ASN A 253 28.28 -16.85 -0.71
N GLU A 254 28.04 -16.84 -2.01
CA GLU A 254 27.44 -15.72 -2.73
C GLU A 254 26.16 -16.17 -3.40
N MET A 255 25.12 -15.37 -3.30
CA MET A 255 23.82 -15.64 -3.86
C MET A 255 23.30 -14.45 -4.66
N THR A 256 22.67 -14.71 -5.79
CA THR A 256 21.88 -13.73 -6.54
C THR A 256 20.42 -14.15 -6.54
N VAL A 257 19.53 -13.21 -6.27
CA VAL A 257 18.08 -13.45 -6.33
C VAL A 257 17.42 -12.44 -7.25
N HIS A 258 16.51 -12.93 -8.09
CA HIS A 258 15.56 -12.14 -8.85
C HIS A 258 14.19 -12.33 -8.20
N ILE A 259 13.62 -11.25 -7.66
CA ILE A 259 12.42 -11.34 -6.83
C ILE A 259 11.42 -10.24 -7.17
N SER A 260 10.13 -10.59 -7.15
CA SER A 260 9.04 -9.61 -7.22
C SER A 260 8.80 -9.01 -5.83
N THR A 261 9.37 -7.83 -5.55
CA THR A 261 9.36 -7.23 -4.19
C THR A 261 9.13 -5.72 -4.18
N GLN A 262 8.50 -5.24 -3.10
CA GLN A 262 8.37 -3.82 -2.75
C GLN A 262 9.52 -3.33 -1.84
N ASN A 263 10.43 -4.22 -1.44
CA ASN A 263 11.44 -3.96 -0.43
C ASN A 263 12.82 -4.48 -0.84
N LEU A 264 13.33 -3.93 -1.95
CA LEU A 264 14.59 -4.40 -2.55
C LEU A 264 15.74 -4.48 -1.53
N SER A 265 15.93 -3.43 -0.74
CA SER A 265 17.01 -3.34 0.25
C SER A 265 16.79 -4.23 1.48
N GLY A 266 15.54 -4.60 1.79
CA GLY A 266 15.20 -5.40 2.96
C GLY A 266 15.19 -6.92 2.72
N ILE A 267 15.30 -7.38 1.45
CA ILE A 267 15.24 -8.82 1.14
C ILE A 267 16.53 -9.57 1.57
N ALA A 268 17.70 -9.00 1.31
CA ALA A 268 18.96 -9.66 1.65
C ALA A 268 19.10 -9.96 3.15
N PRO A 269 18.81 -9.02 4.09
CA PRO A 269 18.77 -9.32 5.52
C PRO A 269 17.80 -10.46 5.90
N GLN A 270 16.62 -10.51 5.30
CA GLN A 270 15.61 -11.54 5.59
C GLN A 270 15.97 -12.93 5.06
N LEU A 271 16.79 -13.02 4.02
CA LEU A 271 17.34 -14.29 3.51
C LEU A 271 18.61 -14.73 4.25
N ALA A 272 19.36 -13.81 4.83
CA ALA A 272 20.65 -14.07 5.45
C ALA A 272 20.55 -15.06 6.62
N GLU A 273 19.63 -14.84 7.54
CA GLU A 273 19.44 -15.67 8.74
C GLU A 273 19.07 -17.12 8.39
N PRO A 274 17.97 -17.39 7.65
CA PRO A 274 17.55 -18.76 7.36
C PRO A 274 18.52 -19.53 6.44
N LEU A 275 19.39 -18.84 5.71
CA LEU A 275 20.36 -19.44 4.80
C LEU A 275 21.78 -19.56 5.40
N GLY A 276 22.03 -18.90 6.52
CA GLY A 276 23.31 -18.91 7.22
C GLY A 276 24.44 -18.22 6.42
N VAL A 277 24.12 -17.11 5.69
CA VAL A 277 25.08 -16.33 4.90
C VAL A 277 24.97 -14.85 5.24
N PRO A 278 26.07 -14.07 5.18
CA PRO A 278 26.01 -12.64 5.40
C PRO A 278 25.11 -11.94 4.36
N ALA A 279 24.30 -10.97 4.78
CA ALA A 279 23.42 -10.21 3.88
C ALA A 279 24.19 -9.52 2.74
N GLY A 280 25.43 -9.05 3.00
CA GLY A 280 26.29 -8.44 1.98
C GLY A 280 26.71 -9.38 0.83
N ASN A 281 26.56 -10.69 1.02
CA ASN A 281 26.84 -11.69 0.00
C ASN A 281 25.61 -12.05 -0.85
N ILE A 282 24.47 -11.39 -0.61
CA ILE A 282 23.21 -11.61 -1.31
C ILE A 282 22.93 -10.39 -2.20
N GLN A 283 23.00 -10.56 -3.50
CA GLN A 283 22.55 -9.56 -4.45
C GLN A 283 21.06 -9.75 -4.77
N VAL A 284 20.28 -8.70 -4.60
CA VAL A 284 18.85 -8.69 -4.92
C VAL A 284 18.62 -7.87 -6.19
N MET A 285 17.97 -8.47 -7.17
CA MET A 285 17.70 -7.91 -8.48
C MET A 285 16.21 -7.83 -8.74
N GLN A 286 15.75 -6.67 -9.24
CA GLN A 286 14.37 -6.46 -9.67
C GLN A 286 14.27 -5.32 -10.68
N GLN A 287 14.18 -5.65 -11.95
CA GLN A 287 14.08 -4.64 -13.01
C GLN A 287 12.67 -4.03 -13.08
N TYR A 288 11.63 -4.86 -13.05
CA TYR A 288 10.23 -4.48 -13.09
C TYR A 288 9.43 -5.35 -12.12
N ILE A 289 8.32 -4.82 -11.62
CA ILE A 289 7.39 -5.52 -10.75
C ILE A 289 5.95 -5.33 -11.25
N GLY A 290 5.19 -6.41 -11.29
CA GLY A 290 3.81 -6.46 -11.74
C GLY A 290 2.78 -6.24 -10.63
N GLY A 291 3.00 -5.20 -9.79
CA GLY A 291 2.15 -4.86 -8.66
C GLY A 291 2.60 -5.52 -7.37
N GLY A 292 2.22 -4.91 -6.24
CA GLY A 292 2.52 -5.42 -4.91
C GLY A 292 1.43 -5.06 -3.90
N PHE A 293 0.95 -3.83 -3.94
CA PHE A 293 -0.16 -3.28 -3.14
C PHE A 293 -0.02 -3.49 -1.63
N GLY A 294 1.20 -3.78 -1.14
CA GLY A 294 1.52 -4.00 0.26
C GLY A 294 1.83 -5.46 0.64
N SER A 295 1.73 -6.42 -0.29
CA SER A 295 1.96 -7.84 0.03
C SER A 295 3.39 -8.34 -0.17
N LYS A 296 4.25 -7.60 -0.88
CA LYS A 296 5.55 -8.09 -1.36
C LYS A 296 6.74 -7.49 -0.60
N PHE A 297 6.75 -7.54 0.73
CA PHE A 297 7.84 -7.00 1.56
C PHE A 297 8.87 -8.06 2.01
N SER A 298 8.57 -9.33 1.82
CA SER A 298 9.43 -10.43 2.27
C SER A 298 9.64 -11.48 1.17
N PRO A 299 10.73 -12.29 1.27
CA PRO A 299 10.94 -13.42 0.38
C PRO A 299 9.99 -14.58 0.69
N ASP A 300 9.41 -14.61 1.87
CA ASP A 300 8.55 -15.65 2.41
C ASP A 300 9.21 -17.06 2.43
N ARG A 301 8.46 -18.08 2.87
CA ARG A 301 8.97 -19.46 2.90
C ARG A 301 9.27 -20.00 1.51
N TRP A 302 8.45 -19.63 0.50
CA TRP A 302 8.71 -20.05 -0.89
C TRP A 302 10.02 -19.49 -1.45
N GLY A 303 10.40 -18.26 -1.13
CA GLY A 303 11.69 -17.69 -1.52
C GLY A 303 12.86 -18.36 -0.81
N VAL A 304 12.76 -18.58 0.50
CA VAL A 304 13.78 -19.32 1.26
C VAL A 304 13.93 -20.75 0.70
N ALA A 305 12.82 -21.43 0.40
CA ALA A 305 12.84 -22.76 -0.19
C ALA A 305 13.50 -22.75 -1.58
N ALA A 306 13.23 -21.78 -2.44
CA ALA A 306 13.90 -21.63 -3.74
C ALA A 306 15.42 -21.52 -3.60
N ALA A 307 15.89 -20.70 -2.64
CA ALA A 307 17.32 -20.54 -2.36
C ALA A 307 17.97 -21.84 -1.82
N GLN A 308 17.29 -22.55 -0.93
CA GLN A 308 17.76 -23.83 -0.39
C GLN A 308 17.82 -24.92 -1.47
N LEU A 309 16.79 -25.02 -2.30
CA LEU A 309 16.74 -25.95 -3.44
C LEU A 309 17.83 -25.65 -4.47
N SER A 310 18.10 -24.39 -4.76
CA SER A 310 19.21 -23.98 -5.63
C SER A 310 20.56 -24.43 -5.05
N LYS A 311 20.78 -24.24 -3.76
CA LYS A 311 22.02 -24.68 -3.08
C LYS A 311 22.20 -26.21 -3.17
N GLN A 312 21.12 -26.97 -2.92
CA GLN A 312 21.12 -28.45 -3.02
C GLN A 312 21.33 -28.92 -4.46
N ALA A 313 20.86 -28.18 -5.46
CA ALA A 313 21.03 -28.47 -6.88
C ALA A 313 22.40 -28.04 -7.45
N GLY A 314 23.38 -27.80 -6.58
CA GLY A 314 24.74 -27.38 -6.96
C GLY A 314 24.86 -25.92 -7.42
N GLY A 315 24.01 -25.06 -6.92
CA GLY A 315 24.00 -23.64 -7.20
C GLY A 315 23.21 -23.23 -8.45
N LYS A 316 22.63 -24.18 -9.18
CA LYS A 316 21.81 -23.92 -10.38
C LYS A 316 20.63 -23.01 -10.03
N PRO A 317 20.23 -22.12 -10.97
CA PRO A 317 19.08 -21.25 -10.73
C PRO A 317 17.79 -22.06 -10.55
N VAL A 318 17.05 -21.78 -9.49
CA VAL A 318 15.71 -22.33 -9.21
C VAL A 318 14.72 -21.18 -9.19
N LYS A 319 13.71 -21.22 -10.05
CA LYS A 319 12.62 -20.27 -10.10
C LYS A 319 11.36 -20.88 -9.48
N MET A 320 10.83 -20.21 -8.47
CA MET A 320 9.62 -20.58 -7.76
C MET A 320 8.67 -19.41 -7.74
N MET A 321 7.61 -19.48 -8.56
CA MET A 321 6.53 -18.51 -8.61
C MET A 321 5.24 -19.15 -8.13
N LEU A 322 4.43 -18.43 -7.37
CA LEU A 322 3.10 -18.90 -7.01
C LEU A 322 2.21 -18.98 -8.25
N ASP A 323 1.39 -20.02 -8.34
CA ASP A 323 0.27 -19.99 -9.25
C ASP A 323 -0.85 -19.07 -8.75
N ARG A 324 -1.90 -18.84 -9.53
CA ARG A 324 -2.96 -17.90 -9.16
C ARG A 324 -3.76 -18.34 -7.94
N ALA A 325 -3.98 -19.64 -7.77
CA ALA A 325 -4.69 -20.15 -6.60
C ALA A 325 -3.88 -19.91 -5.31
N ALA A 326 -2.60 -20.29 -5.32
CA ALA A 326 -1.71 -20.03 -4.20
C ALA A 326 -1.54 -18.53 -3.90
N GLU A 327 -1.45 -17.67 -4.93
CA GLU A 327 -1.42 -16.21 -4.76
C GLU A 327 -2.61 -15.71 -3.95
N GLN A 328 -3.83 -16.20 -4.23
CA GLN A 328 -5.05 -15.76 -3.54
C GLN A 328 -5.23 -16.42 -2.17
N GLU A 329 -4.71 -17.62 -1.98
CA GLU A 329 -4.81 -18.33 -0.70
C GLU A 329 -3.82 -17.83 0.34
N VAL A 330 -2.53 -17.64 -0.05
CA VAL A 330 -1.42 -17.51 0.92
C VAL A 330 -0.57 -16.25 0.77
N ALA A 331 -0.72 -15.47 -0.30
CA ALA A 331 0.10 -14.26 -0.49
C ALA A 331 -0.37 -13.04 0.34
N GLY A 332 -1.19 -13.27 1.34
CA GLY A 332 -1.74 -12.25 2.24
C GLY A 332 -3.13 -11.78 1.83
N MET A 333 -3.79 -11.07 2.74
CA MET A 333 -5.12 -10.53 2.55
C MET A 333 -5.26 -9.18 3.24
N ARG A 334 -6.19 -8.33 2.75
CA ARG A 334 -6.69 -7.20 3.53
C ARG A 334 -7.59 -7.74 4.63
N PRO A 335 -7.41 -7.36 5.90
CA PRO A 335 -8.30 -7.75 6.98
C PRO A 335 -9.76 -7.41 6.70
N SER A 336 -10.70 -8.21 7.21
CA SER A 336 -12.08 -7.76 7.33
C SER A 336 -12.21 -6.73 8.44
N ALA A 337 -13.19 -5.83 8.33
CA ALA A 337 -13.62 -5.01 9.45
C ALA A 337 -15.13 -4.73 9.34
N PHE A 338 -15.81 -4.93 10.45
CA PHE A 338 -17.24 -4.68 10.62
C PHE A 338 -17.44 -3.83 11.87
N GLY A 339 -18.52 -3.06 11.92
CA GLY A 339 -18.83 -2.23 13.07
C GLY A 339 -20.32 -1.97 13.21
N ARG A 340 -20.84 -2.22 14.44
CA ARG A 340 -22.10 -1.60 14.87
C ARG A 340 -21.79 -0.21 15.34
N VAL A 341 -22.42 0.75 14.71
CA VAL A 341 -22.17 2.17 14.94
C VAL A 341 -23.47 2.85 15.34
N LYS A 342 -23.38 3.66 16.38
CA LYS A 342 -24.39 4.65 16.76
C LYS A 342 -23.77 6.04 16.66
N ILE A 343 -24.39 6.93 15.88
CA ILE A 343 -23.90 8.28 15.62
C ILE A 343 -25.02 9.30 15.83
N ALA A 344 -24.69 10.48 16.33
CA ALA A 344 -25.68 11.50 16.65
C ALA A 344 -25.22 12.91 16.24
N ALA A 345 -26.21 13.74 15.88
CA ALA A 345 -26.02 15.14 15.59
C ALA A 345 -27.03 16.02 16.35
N ASP A 346 -26.68 17.30 16.49
CA ASP A 346 -27.58 18.34 16.94
C ASP A 346 -28.54 18.77 15.80
N LYS A 347 -29.45 19.73 16.12
CA LYS A 347 -30.44 20.26 15.17
C LYS A 347 -29.81 20.92 13.93
N ASP A 348 -28.57 21.36 14.04
CA ASP A 348 -27.84 22.03 12.95
C ASP A 348 -27.00 21.04 12.13
N GLY A 349 -27.09 19.74 12.43
CA GLY A 349 -26.34 18.68 11.74
C GLY A 349 -24.87 18.56 12.18
N LYS A 350 -24.48 19.17 13.30
CA LYS A 350 -23.13 18.98 13.87
C LYS A 350 -23.05 17.66 14.60
N LEU A 351 -22.01 16.89 14.30
CA LEU A 351 -21.72 15.61 14.98
C LEU A 351 -21.36 15.86 16.44
N ILE A 352 -22.08 15.20 17.34
CA ILE A 352 -21.91 15.38 18.79
C ILE A 352 -21.55 14.10 19.54
N ALA A 353 -21.89 12.92 18.99
CA ALA A 353 -21.57 11.65 19.66
C ALA A 353 -21.32 10.52 18.64
N TRP A 354 -20.45 9.60 19.06
CA TRP A 354 -20.11 8.37 18.38
C TRP A 354 -20.01 7.23 19.35
N GLU A 355 -20.62 6.08 19.03
CA GLU A 355 -20.40 4.82 19.71
C GLU A 355 -20.18 3.72 18.69
N SER A 356 -19.13 2.89 18.86
CA SER A 356 -18.89 1.78 17.97
C SER A 356 -18.37 0.55 18.71
N ARG A 357 -18.87 -0.62 18.29
CA ARG A 357 -18.29 -1.92 18.56
C ARG A 357 -17.89 -2.53 17.22
N SER A 358 -16.59 -2.56 16.94
CA SER A 358 -16.02 -3.09 15.71
C SER A 358 -15.37 -4.45 15.92
N TRP A 359 -15.25 -5.24 14.87
CA TRP A 359 -14.53 -6.51 14.85
C TRP A 359 -14.03 -6.84 13.46
N GLY A 360 -13.11 -7.79 13.36
CA GLY A 360 -12.60 -8.29 12.08
C GLY A 360 -11.49 -9.29 12.27
N THR A 361 -11.10 -9.93 11.17
CA THR A 361 -9.99 -10.87 11.14
C THR A 361 -8.94 -10.49 10.12
N GLY A 362 -7.69 -10.76 10.45
CA GLY A 362 -6.53 -10.79 9.56
C GLY A 362 -5.85 -12.15 9.55
N GLY A 363 -6.61 -13.23 9.72
CA GLY A 363 -6.07 -14.57 9.84
C GLY A 363 -5.55 -14.86 11.25
N MET A 364 -4.47 -15.61 11.35
CA MET A 364 -3.88 -15.99 12.65
C MET A 364 -3.44 -14.79 13.49
N GLY A 365 -3.01 -13.68 12.89
CA GLY A 365 -2.65 -12.43 13.57
C GLY A 365 -3.84 -11.63 14.10
N GLY A 366 -5.06 -11.97 13.75
CA GLY A 366 -6.28 -11.30 14.24
C GLY A 366 -6.69 -10.02 13.51
N GLY A 367 -5.85 -9.44 12.67
CA GLY A 367 -6.12 -8.22 11.90
C GLY A 367 -6.11 -6.92 12.72
N GLY A 368 -5.95 -5.81 12.04
CA GLY A 368 -5.80 -4.50 12.63
C GLY A 368 -7.10 -3.82 13.06
N THR A 369 -6.97 -2.91 14.00
CA THR A 369 -8.09 -2.07 14.45
C THR A 369 -8.34 -0.93 13.44
N PRO A 370 -9.54 -0.81 12.85
CA PRO A 370 -9.85 0.31 11.97
C PRO A 370 -9.86 1.64 12.77
N PRO A 371 -9.29 2.75 12.23
CA PRO A 371 -9.30 4.05 12.90
C PRO A 371 -10.72 4.65 12.88
N LEU A 372 -11.49 4.42 13.93
CA LEU A 372 -12.88 4.88 14.08
C LEU A 372 -13.02 5.94 15.18
N PRO A 373 -13.89 6.97 14.99
CA PRO A 373 -14.50 7.38 13.72
C PRO A 373 -13.45 7.94 12.75
N TYR A 374 -13.55 7.56 11.49
CA TYR A 374 -12.55 7.94 10.48
C TYR A 374 -12.62 9.42 10.16
N ILE A 375 -11.48 10.10 10.17
CA ILE A 375 -11.24 11.54 9.93
C ILE A 375 -11.92 12.52 10.88
N PHE A 376 -12.93 12.15 11.64
CA PHE A 376 -13.65 13.07 12.52
C PHE A 376 -13.25 12.91 13.99
N ASP A 377 -12.75 13.95 14.61
CA ASP A 377 -12.58 14.00 16.07
C ASP A 377 -13.89 14.44 16.74
N ILE A 378 -14.83 13.49 16.83
CA ILE A 378 -16.15 13.74 17.44
C ILE A 378 -15.96 13.88 18.96
N PRO A 379 -16.51 14.94 19.63
CA PRO A 379 -16.15 15.28 21.00
C PRO A 379 -16.57 14.26 22.06
N ASN A 380 -17.60 13.46 21.78
CA ASN A 380 -18.09 12.43 22.72
C ASN A 380 -18.07 11.07 22.03
N GLN A 381 -17.15 10.18 22.45
CA GLN A 381 -16.93 8.89 21.82
C GLN A 381 -16.90 7.75 22.83
N ARG A 382 -17.42 6.59 22.39
CA ARG A 382 -17.23 5.29 23.05
C ARG A 382 -16.92 4.26 21.97
N LYS A 383 -15.78 3.58 22.07
CA LYS A 383 -15.39 2.60 21.06
C LYS A 383 -14.69 1.38 21.67
N GLN A 384 -14.89 0.24 21.04
CA GLN A 384 -14.25 -1.02 21.37
C GLN A 384 -14.06 -1.86 20.12
N HIS A 385 -12.93 -2.56 20.02
CA HIS A 385 -12.63 -3.50 18.93
C HIS A 385 -12.47 -4.92 19.44
N VAL A 386 -12.80 -5.89 18.59
CA VAL A 386 -12.57 -7.33 18.83
C VAL A 386 -11.84 -7.89 17.61
N ALA A 387 -10.55 -8.15 17.75
CA ALA A 387 -9.80 -8.90 16.76
C ALA A 387 -10.15 -10.38 16.84
N ILE A 388 -10.30 -11.03 15.68
CA ILE A 388 -10.69 -12.44 15.58
C ILE A 388 -9.55 -13.20 14.91
N ALA A 389 -8.87 -14.09 15.64
CA ALA A 389 -7.90 -15.00 15.06
C ALA A 389 -8.64 -16.13 14.34
N THR A 390 -8.30 -16.35 13.07
CA THR A 390 -8.89 -17.40 12.24
C THR A 390 -7.81 -18.27 11.59
N ASN A 391 -8.16 -19.51 11.29
CA ASN A 391 -7.26 -20.46 10.59
C ASN A 391 -7.12 -20.10 9.10
N GLN A 392 -6.54 -18.94 8.86
CA GLN A 392 -6.18 -18.38 7.57
C GLN A 392 -4.76 -17.83 7.65
N GLY A 393 -4.05 -17.77 6.52
CA GLY A 393 -2.77 -17.08 6.43
C GLY A 393 -2.88 -15.64 6.94
N SER A 394 -1.82 -15.11 7.53
CA SER A 394 -1.82 -13.77 8.11
C SER A 394 -2.13 -12.69 7.08
N ALA A 395 -2.79 -11.63 7.53
CA ALA A 395 -2.99 -10.42 6.74
C ALA A 395 -1.65 -9.79 6.36
N ARG A 396 -1.69 -9.06 5.26
CA ARG A 396 -0.60 -8.16 4.84
C ARG A 396 -1.17 -6.78 4.57
N ALA A 397 -0.35 -5.77 4.65
CA ALA A 397 -0.73 -4.43 4.26
C ALA A 397 -1.38 -4.47 2.87
N TRP A 398 -2.62 -4.01 2.78
CA TRP A 398 -3.30 -3.82 1.50
C TRP A 398 -3.51 -2.33 1.33
N ARG A 399 -3.05 -1.77 0.23
CA ARG A 399 -3.07 -0.34 -0.17
C ARG A 399 -3.94 0.53 0.75
N ALA A 400 -3.35 1.34 1.64
CA ALA A 400 -3.95 2.08 2.77
C ALA A 400 -4.53 1.16 3.89
N PRO A 401 -3.70 0.37 4.61
CA PRO A 401 -4.16 -0.58 5.63
C PRO A 401 -5.18 0.00 6.60
N ASN A 402 -6.31 -0.72 6.75
CA ASN A 402 -7.46 -0.43 7.60
C ASN A 402 -8.28 0.84 7.29
N HIS A 403 -7.77 1.77 6.48
CA HIS A 403 -8.47 3.02 6.14
C HIS A 403 -9.70 2.81 5.24
N PRO A 404 -9.69 1.97 4.18
CA PRO A 404 -10.91 1.70 3.38
C PRO A 404 -12.06 1.14 4.20
N GLN A 405 -11.77 0.24 5.16
CA GLN A 405 -12.75 -0.31 6.07
C GLN A 405 -13.30 0.77 7.01
N ALA A 406 -12.42 1.58 7.60
CA ALA A 406 -12.78 2.67 8.49
C ALA A 406 -13.64 3.75 7.78
N ALA A 407 -13.28 4.11 6.55
CA ALA A 407 -14.04 5.03 5.72
C ALA A 407 -15.44 4.46 5.40
N SER A 408 -15.53 3.18 5.02
CA SER A 408 -16.82 2.52 4.77
C SER A 408 -17.71 2.51 6.00
N ILE A 409 -17.17 2.19 7.17
CA ILE A 409 -17.94 2.19 8.43
C ILE A 409 -18.39 3.61 8.80
N THR A 410 -17.48 4.60 8.78
CA THR A 410 -17.78 5.95 9.26
C THR A 410 -18.62 6.75 8.29
N MET A 411 -18.25 6.76 6.99
CA MET A 411 -18.94 7.61 6.02
C MET A 411 -20.33 7.09 5.64
N CYS A 412 -20.56 5.77 5.75
CA CYS A 412 -21.90 5.21 5.60
C CYS A 412 -22.79 5.58 6.81
N ALA A 413 -22.28 5.51 8.03
CA ALA A 413 -23.01 5.94 9.22
C ALA A 413 -23.31 7.46 9.21
N PHE A 414 -22.35 8.26 8.75
CA PHE A 414 -22.50 9.71 8.56
C PHE A 414 -23.64 10.03 7.58
N GLU A 415 -23.66 9.33 6.44
CA GLU A 415 -24.65 9.60 5.40
C GLU A 415 -26.07 9.10 5.80
N ASP A 416 -26.15 8.02 6.58
CA ASP A 416 -27.42 7.58 7.17
C ASP A 416 -27.97 8.62 8.16
N LEU A 417 -27.10 9.28 8.93
CA LEU A 417 -27.50 10.36 9.81
C LEU A 417 -27.93 11.62 9.03
N ALA A 418 -27.25 11.97 7.93
CA ALA A 418 -27.64 13.05 7.03
C ALA A 418 -29.05 12.81 6.45
N ALA A 419 -29.30 11.56 5.99
CA ALA A 419 -30.60 11.16 5.49
C ALA A 419 -31.69 11.23 6.58
N LYS A 420 -31.40 10.86 7.81
CA LYS A 420 -32.30 10.96 8.97
C LYS A 420 -32.68 12.41 9.27
N LEU A 421 -31.75 13.35 9.08
CA LEU A 421 -31.98 14.78 9.22
C LEU A 421 -32.63 15.41 7.98
N ASN A 422 -32.83 14.64 6.91
CA ASN A 422 -33.24 15.13 5.58
C ASN A 422 -32.33 16.26 5.08
N MET A 423 -31.03 16.14 5.33
CA MET A 423 -29.98 17.11 5.00
C MET A 423 -29.11 16.60 3.86
N ASP A 424 -28.71 17.50 2.95
CA ASP A 424 -27.70 17.20 1.94
C ASP A 424 -26.39 16.80 2.62
N PRO A 425 -25.81 15.60 2.32
CA PRO A 425 -24.55 15.19 2.95
C PRO A 425 -23.38 16.12 2.66
N VAL A 426 -23.33 16.84 1.53
CA VAL A 426 -22.31 17.88 1.25
C VAL A 426 -22.48 19.04 2.23
N GLU A 427 -23.73 19.47 2.50
CA GLU A 427 -24.01 20.52 3.47
C GLU A 427 -23.63 20.08 4.89
N MET A 428 -24.06 18.89 5.31
CA MET A 428 -23.73 18.34 6.62
C MET A 428 -22.22 18.20 6.81
N LEU A 429 -21.51 17.74 5.77
CA LEU A 429 -20.06 17.62 5.80
C LEU A 429 -19.38 18.97 5.97
N THR A 430 -19.83 19.99 5.23
CA THR A 430 -19.30 21.36 5.32
C THR A 430 -19.40 21.91 6.74
N ARG A 431 -20.49 21.59 7.45
CA ARG A 431 -20.70 22.02 8.85
C ARG A 431 -19.78 21.30 9.85
N ASN A 432 -19.20 20.17 9.47
CA ASN A 432 -18.39 19.32 10.32
C ASN A 432 -16.89 19.29 9.94
N LEU A 433 -16.45 20.08 8.96
CA LEU A 433 -15.05 20.08 8.50
C LEU A 433 -14.05 20.39 9.62
N GLU A 434 -14.40 21.21 10.61
CA GLU A 434 -13.50 21.53 11.73
C GLU A 434 -13.13 20.29 12.56
N LEU A 435 -13.98 19.25 12.57
CA LEU A 435 -13.68 17.98 13.24
C LEU A 435 -12.60 17.16 12.51
N THR A 436 -12.18 17.56 11.32
CA THR A 436 -11.09 16.92 10.56
C THR A 436 -9.72 17.51 10.87
N GLY A 437 -9.65 18.42 11.88
CA GLY A 437 -8.41 19.00 12.35
C GLY A 437 -7.67 19.84 11.30
N PRO A 438 -6.34 19.68 11.16
CA PRO A 438 -5.52 20.53 10.27
C PRO A 438 -5.93 20.48 8.79
N ARG A 439 -6.64 19.44 8.37
CA ARG A 439 -7.10 19.30 6.98
C ARG A 439 -8.40 20.03 6.66
N ALA A 440 -9.10 20.58 7.64
CA ALA A 440 -10.37 21.27 7.44
C ALA A 440 -10.32 22.31 6.32
N LYS A 441 -9.24 23.11 6.25
CA LYS A 441 -9.04 24.11 5.20
C LYS A 441 -8.93 23.47 3.81
N ILE A 442 -8.20 22.39 3.68
CA ILE A 442 -7.97 21.70 2.40
C ILE A 442 -9.28 21.10 1.89
N TYR A 443 -10.02 20.38 2.74
CA TYR A 443 -11.33 19.83 2.36
C TYR A 443 -12.35 20.91 2.00
N ARG A 444 -12.25 22.11 2.61
CA ARG A 444 -13.11 23.25 2.25
C ARG A 444 -12.85 23.73 0.83
N ASP A 445 -11.61 23.59 0.33
CA ASP A 445 -11.26 23.92 -1.05
C ASP A 445 -11.63 22.77 -2.01
N GLU A 446 -11.45 21.49 -1.61
CA GLU A 446 -11.67 20.31 -2.44
C GLU A 446 -13.16 19.99 -2.66
N LEU A 447 -13.99 20.12 -1.62
CA LEU A 447 -15.39 19.70 -1.64
C LEU A 447 -16.25 20.43 -2.70
N PRO A 448 -16.15 21.76 -2.87
CA PRO A 448 -16.87 22.47 -3.93
C PRO A 448 -16.44 22.03 -5.33
N ILE A 449 -15.14 21.76 -5.56
CA ILE A 449 -14.62 21.29 -6.84
C ILE A 449 -15.21 19.91 -7.17
N ALA A 450 -15.22 18.99 -6.20
CA ALA A 450 -15.80 17.67 -6.38
C ALA A 450 -17.31 17.75 -6.67
N ALA A 451 -18.03 18.60 -5.95
CA ALA A 451 -19.48 18.81 -6.13
C ALA A 451 -19.80 19.40 -7.52
N GLU A 452 -18.99 20.35 -8.00
CA GLU A 452 -19.13 20.90 -9.35
C GLU A 452 -18.85 19.86 -10.43
N MET A 453 -17.75 19.12 -10.33
CA MET A 453 -17.39 18.05 -11.27
C MET A 453 -18.46 16.94 -11.32
N MET A 454 -19.08 16.63 -10.18
CA MET A 454 -20.17 15.64 -10.11
C MET A 454 -21.52 16.22 -10.56
N GLN A 455 -21.64 17.55 -10.71
CA GLN A 455 -22.92 18.24 -10.92
C GLN A 455 -23.90 17.93 -9.78
N TRP A 456 -23.38 18.00 -8.53
CA TRP A 456 -24.09 17.56 -7.33
C TRP A 456 -25.45 18.23 -7.18
N LYS A 457 -25.51 19.57 -7.26
CA LYS A 457 -26.73 20.35 -7.08
C LYS A 457 -27.84 20.03 -8.08
N GLN A 458 -27.47 19.56 -9.27
CA GLN A 458 -28.41 19.23 -10.34
C GLN A 458 -28.97 17.80 -10.21
N ASN A 459 -28.13 16.87 -9.72
CA ASN A 459 -28.40 15.44 -9.78
C ASN A 459 -28.69 14.81 -8.41
N TRP A 460 -28.28 15.46 -7.30
CA TRP A 460 -28.58 14.92 -5.97
C TRP A 460 -30.06 15.10 -5.61
N HIS A 461 -30.61 14.13 -4.92
CA HIS A 461 -31.96 14.13 -4.36
C HIS A 461 -31.97 13.51 -2.95
N PRO A 462 -32.98 13.77 -2.11
CA PRO A 462 -33.17 13.04 -0.87
C PRO A 462 -33.21 11.54 -1.11
N ARG A 463 -32.81 10.75 -0.10
CA ARG A 463 -32.66 9.30 -0.18
C ARG A 463 -33.92 8.62 -0.78
N GLY A 464 -33.70 7.76 -1.77
CA GLY A 464 -34.73 7.05 -2.52
C GLY A 464 -35.18 7.78 -3.77
N ASP A 465 -34.65 7.37 -4.92
CA ASP A 465 -35.05 7.88 -6.24
C ASP A 465 -36.52 7.59 -6.51
N LYS A 466 -37.32 8.63 -6.81
CA LYS A 466 -38.76 8.55 -7.07
C LYS A 466 -39.10 8.37 -8.55
N THR A 467 -38.12 8.27 -9.43
CA THR A 467 -38.37 8.00 -10.85
C THR A 467 -39.11 6.67 -11.05
N ALA A 468 -39.96 6.61 -12.07
CA ALA A 468 -40.68 5.38 -12.39
C ALA A 468 -39.76 4.29 -12.95
N GLY A 469 -40.12 3.02 -12.74
CA GLY A 469 -39.40 1.86 -13.23
C GLY A 469 -38.30 1.37 -12.28
N PRO A 470 -37.64 0.25 -12.63
CA PRO A 470 -36.69 -0.43 -11.73
C PRO A 470 -35.33 0.26 -11.65
N MET A 471 -34.92 1.02 -12.65
CA MET A 471 -33.63 1.70 -12.65
C MET A 471 -33.66 2.93 -11.74
N LYS A 472 -32.89 2.88 -10.67
CA LYS A 472 -32.75 3.97 -9.70
C LYS A 472 -31.36 4.56 -9.79
N ARG A 473 -31.22 5.88 -9.68
CA ARG A 473 -29.96 6.59 -9.73
C ARG A 473 -29.68 7.28 -8.39
N GLY A 474 -28.44 7.33 -7.98
CA GLY A 474 -28.06 8.01 -6.74
C GLY A 474 -26.65 8.52 -6.76
N LEU A 475 -26.41 9.55 -5.93
CA LEU A 475 -25.12 10.14 -5.70
C LEU A 475 -24.64 9.87 -4.26
N GLY A 476 -23.35 9.64 -4.10
CA GLY A 476 -22.71 9.47 -2.79
C GLY A 476 -21.34 10.10 -2.73
N LEU A 477 -20.89 10.41 -1.52
CA LEU A 477 -19.60 11.03 -1.29
C LEU A 477 -18.84 10.34 -0.15
N SER A 478 -17.52 10.51 -0.16
CA SER A 478 -16.63 10.14 0.94
C SER A 478 -15.38 11.00 0.92
N MET A 479 -14.71 11.11 2.06
CA MET A 479 -13.42 11.79 2.20
C MET A 479 -12.39 10.84 2.79
N HIS A 480 -11.11 11.18 2.58
CA HIS A 480 -10.01 10.38 3.12
C HIS A 480 -8.80 11.24 3.49
N THR A 481 -7.99 10.69 4.38
CA THR A 481 -6.67 11.22 4.76
C THR A 481 -5.64 10.10 4.78
N TRP A 482 -4.37 10.46 4.64
CA TRP A 482 -3.23 9.56 4.76
C TRP A 482 -1.98 10.33 5.20
N GLY A 483 -0.98 9.64 5.78
CA GLY A 483 0.32 10.19 6.08
C GLY A 483 1.12 10.53 4.82
N GLY A 484 2.19 9.80 4.56
CA GLY A 484 3.01 9.91 3.35
C GLY A 484 4.22 10.82 3.54
N ARG A 485 5.18 10.41 4.36
CA ARG A 485 6.51 11.04 4.48
C ARG A 485 7.46 10.51 3.40
N GLY A 486 8.58 11.18 3.15
CA GLY A 486 9.67 10.62 2.37
C GLY A 486 10.48 9.60 3.19
N HIS A 487 10.63 8.37 2.69
CA HIS A 487 11.50 7.38 3.32
C HIS A 487 12.99 7.71 3.16
N ASN A 488 13.87 7.04 3.91
CA ASN A 488 15.31 7.11 3.71
C ASN A 488 15.68 6.71 2.28
N SER A 489 16.45 7.56 1.60
CA SER A 489 16.88 7.30 0.24
C SER A 489 18.21 7.99 -0.05
N ASP A 490 19.16 7.25 -0.59
CA ASP A 490 20.43 7.75 -1.12
C ASP A 490 20.37 7.69 -2.66
N CYS A 491 20.90 8.74 -3.31
CA CYS A 491 20.93 8.88 -4.76
C CYS A 491 22.36 9.26 -5.19
N ASP A 492 23.02 8.42 -5.96
CA ASP A 492 24.26 8.80 -6.67
C ASP A 492 23.91 9.35 -8.03
N LEU A 493 24.25 10.62 -8.27
CA LEU A 493 24.13 11.29 -9.55
C LEU A 493 25.52 11.58 -10.08
N THR A 494 25.81 11.10 -11.29
CA THR A 494 27.09 11.26 -11.98
C THR A 494 26.89 12.07 -13.25
N ILE A 495 27.61 13.19 -13.40
CA ILE A 495 27.76 13.93 -14.64
C ILE A 495 29.04 13.46 -15.32
N ASN A 496 28.94 12.97 -16.54
CA ASN A 496 30.09 12.55 -17.34
C ASN A 496 30.62 13.68 -18.20
N PRO A 497 31.92 13.67 -18.57
CA PRO A 497 32.52 14.71 -19.44
C PRO A 497 31.87 14.86 -20.81
N ASP A 498 31.21 13.81 -21.32
CA ASP A 498 30.47 13.81 -22.59
C ASP A 498 29.07 14.43 -22.52
N GLY A 499 28.64 14.83 -21.31
CA GLY A 499 27.34 15.42 -21.02
C GLY A 499 26.25 14.43 -20.68
N SER A 500 26.52 13.12 -20.67
CA SER A 500 25.56 12.12 -20.16
C SER A 500 25.48 12.17 -18.63
N VAL A 501 24.28 11.88 -18.11
CA VAL A 501 24.01 11.84 -16.67
C VAL A 501 23.56 10.43 -16.28
N GLU A 502 24.20 9.85 -15.26
CA GLU A 502 23.80 8.53 -14.72
C GLU A 502 23.30 8.69 -13.29
N ILE A 503 22.19 8.03 -12.95
CA ILE A 503 21.64 7.97 -11.60
C ILE A 503 21.58 6.51 -11.14
N LYS A 504 22.06 6.23 -9.93
CA LYS A 504 21.97 4.93 -9.27
C LYS A 504 21.23 5.04 -7.95
N MET A 505 20.29 4.13 -7.72
CA MET A 505 19.46 4.07 -6.51
C MET A 505 18.88 2.67 -6.32
N ALA A 506 19.01 2.07 -5.13
CA ALA A 506 18.39 0.77 -4.80
C ALA A 506 16.91 0.95 -4.45
N THR A 507 16.15 1.50 -5.37
CA THR A 507 14.69 1.66 -5.26
C THR A 507 13.96 0.77 -6.27
N GLN A 508 12.65 0.66 -6.14
CA GLN A 508 11.77 -0.12 -6.99
C GLN A 508 10.62 0.72 -7.55
N ASP A 509 10.19 0.44 -8.78
CA ASP A 509 9.01 1.04 -9.41
C ASP A 509 7.89 0.01 -9.54
N LEU A 510 6.90 0.11 -8.66
CA LEU A 510 5.73 -0.79 -8.62
C LEU A 510 4.72 -0.57 -9.75
N GLY A 511 5.09 0.17 -10.78
CA GLY A 511 4.19 0.69 -11.79
C GLY A 511 3.68 2.10 -11.48
N THR A 512 4.15 2.69 -10.37
CA THR A 512 3.73 4.01 -9.89
C THR A 512 4.34 5.18 -10.66
N GLY A 513 5.36 4.94 -11.51
CA GLY A 513 6.05 5.98 -12.27
C GLY A 513 7.31 6.52 -11.58
N CYS A 514 7.84 5.78 -10.61
CA CYS A 514 9.05 6.15 -9.88
C CYS A 514 10.23 6.48 -10.84
N ARG A 515 10.43 5.67 -11.88
CA ARG A 515 11.45 5.95 -12.92
C ARG A 515 11.25 7.32 -13.56
N THR A 516 10.02 7.65 -13.92
CA THR A 516 9.68 8.90 -14.58
C THR A 516 9.92 10.12 -13.68
N ILE A 517 9.44 10.06 -12.41
CA ILE A 517 9.59 11.21 -11.51
C ILE A 517 11.05 11.48 -11.09
N ILE A 518 11.86 10.44 -10.90
CA ILE A 518 13.31 10.61 -10.64
C ILE A 518 13.99 11.29 -11.84
N THR A 519 13.70 10.83 -13.06
CA THR A 519 14.25 11.40 -14.28
C THR A 519 13.83 12.86 -14.47
N ILE A 520 12.54 13.17 -14.22
CA ILE A 520 12.02 14.55 -14.30
C ILE A 520 12.77 15.45 -13.32
N VAL A 521 12.89 15.06 -12.04
CA VAL A 521 13.55 15.90 -11.02
C VAL A 521 15.00 16.17 -11.37
N ALA A 522 15.73 15.18 -11.87
CA ALA A 522 17.11 15.36 -12.30
C ALA A 522 17.25 16.27 -13.51
N ALA A 523 16.48 15.99 -14.58
CA ALA A 523 16.53 16.74 -15.82
C ALA A 523 16.09 18.21 -15.61
N ASP A 524 15.00 18.43 -14.89
CA ASP A 524 14.51 19.79 -14.55
C ASP A 524 15.56 20.58 -13.76
N THR A 525 16.19 19.94 -12.74
CA THR A 525 17.20 20.59 -11.89
C THR A 525 18.47 20.93 -12.66
N LEU A 526 18.89 20.07 -13.60
CA LEU A 526 20.10 20.25 -14.40
C LEU A 526 19.85 21.08 -15.68
N GLY A 527 18.58 21.39 -16.01
CA GLY A 527 18.21 22.13 -17.20
C GLY A 527 18.48 21.39 -18.52
N ILE A 528 18.34 20.06 -18.53
CA ILE A 528 18.63 19.15 -19.65
C ILE A 528 17.40 18.36 -20.10
N GLN A 529 17.51 17.64 -21.22
CA GLN A 529 16.46 16.74 -21.68
C GLN A 529 16.48 15.42 -20.89
N MET A 530 15.32 14.81 -20.74
CA MET A 530 15.16 13.55 -19.98
C MET A 530 15.97 12.39 -20.59
N GLU A 531 16.13 12.38 -21.90
CA GLU A 531 16.89 11.37 -22.66
C GLU A 531 18.39 11.35 -22.33
N GLN A 532 18.92 12.44 -21.77
CA GLN A 532 20.32 12.53 -21.32
C GLN A 532 20.54 11.87 -19.95
N VAL A 533 19.45 11.50 -19.25
CA VAL A 533 19.50 10.87 -17.93
C VAL A 533 19.32 9.36 -18.05
N LYS A 534 20.37 8.60 -17.75
CA LYS A 534 20.35 7.15 -17.61
C LYS A 534 20.06 6.79 -16.16
N LEU A 535 18.86 6.27 -15.88
CA LEU A 535 18.44 5.85 -14.56
C LEU A 535 18.63 4.34 -14.37
N LEU A 536 19.37 3.96 -13.34
CA LEU A 536 19.62 2.58 -12.89
C LEU A 536 19.01 2.37 -11.52
N ILE A 537 17.97 1.54 -11.43
CA ILE A 537 17.28 1.10 -10.21
C ILE A 537 17.07 -0.40 -10.24
N GLY A 538 16.73 -0.99 -9.08
CA GLY A 538 16.37 -2.40 -8.99
C GLY A 538 17.57 -3.34 -8.79
N ASP A 539 18.66 -2.85 -8.25
CA ASP A 539 19.82 -3.64 -7.79
C ASP A 539 20.19 -3.20 -6.36
N SER A 540 20.24 -4.15 -5.43
CA SER A 540 20.57 -3.88 -4.03
C SER A 540 22.02 -3.39 -3.80
N ARG A 541 22.88 -3.49 -4.79
CA ARG A 541 24.26 -2.94 -4.75
C ARG A 541 24.31 -1.43 -5.01
N TYR A 542 23.22 -0.81 -5.45
CA TYR A 542 23.11 0.64 -5.59
C TYR A 542 22.90 1.31 -4.22
N PRO A 543 23.04 2.65 -4.13
CA PRO A 543 22.76 3.38 -2.90
C PRO A 543 21.40 3.05 -2.29
N VAL A 544 21.38 2.83 -0.97
CA VAL A 544 20.21 2.31 -0.25
C VAL A 544 18.99 3.22 -0.39
N SER A 545 17.83 2.61 -0.60
CA SER A 545 16.52 3.27 -0.56
C SER A 545 15.54 2.38 0.19
N GLY A 546 14.61 2.98 0.92
CA GLY A 546 13.61 2.25 1.72
C GLY A 546 12.63 1.46 0.89
N GLY A 547 11.88 0.58 1.55
CA GLY A 547 10.78 -0.17 0.95
C GLY A 547 9.64 0.75 0.48
N SER A 548 8.92 0.33 -0.55
CA SER A 548 7.76 1.07 -1.09
C SER A 548 6.48 0.73 -0.35
N GLY A 549 6.27 1.36 0.81
CA GLY A 549 5.07 1.28 1.64
C GLY A 549 4.72 2.63 2.24
N GLY A 550 3.50 2.79 2.78
CA GLY A 550 3.04 4.02 3.43
C GLY A 550 3.03 5.27 2.54
N SER A 551 3.10 5.10 1.21
CA SER A 551 3.22 6.21 0.24
C SER A 551 4.48 7.07 0.41
N THR A 552 5.58 6.48 0.85
CA THR A 552 6.80 7.21 1.24
C THR A 552 7.84 7.33 0.13
N THR A 553 7.74 6.53 -0.93
CA THR A 553 8.77 6.42 -1.98
C THR A 553 8.96 7.71 -2.75
N SER A 554 7.88 8.32 -3.27
CA SER A 554 7.99 9.54 -4.09
C SER A 554 8.69 10.67 -3.34
N GLY A 555 8.31 10.93 -2.08
CA GLY A 555 8.96 11.94 -1.24
C GLY A 555 10.44 11.64 -1.00
N GLY A 556 10.79 10.38 -0.72
CA GLY A 556 12.18 9.97 -0.46
C GLY A 556 13.09 10.12 -1.67
N VAL A 557 12.72 9.47 -2.77
CA VAL A 557 13.57 9.43 -3.99
C VAL A 557 13.68 10.79 -4.68
N THR A 558 12.60 11.58 -4.72
CA THR A 558 12.66 12.91 -5.33
C THR A 558 13.49 13.87 -4.51
N SER A 559 13.42 13.81 -3.18
CA SER A 559 14.23 14.66 -2.29
C SER A 559 15.72 14.34 -2.41
N SER A 560 16.10 13.07 -2.38
CA SER A 560 17.51 12.68 -2.55
C SER A 560 18.05 13.02 -3.95
N THR A 561 17.24 12.83 -4.99
CA THR A 561 17.59 13.21 -6.38
C THR A 561 17.74 14.73 -6.50
N ARG A 562 16.82 15.53 -5.94
CA ARG A 562 16.90 17.00 -5.97
C ARG A 562 18.18 17.50 -5.32
N ARG A 563 18.54 16.96 -4.14
CA ARG A 563 19.79 17.32 -3.45
C ARG A 563 21.02 16.95 -4.26
N ALA A 564 21.10 15.72 -4.78
CA ALA A 564 22.19 15.30 -5.64
C ALA A 564 22.35 16.18 -6.88
N ALA A 565 21.25 16.48 -7.56
CA ALA A 565 21.26 17.25 -8.79
C ALA A 565 21.63 18.73 -8.54
N VAL A 566 21.14 19.36 -7.48
CA VAL A 566 21.51 20.73 -7.09
C VAL A 566 23.01 20.82 -6.75
N ASP A 567 23.53 19.90 -5.94
CA ASP A 567 24.94 19.90 -5.57
C ASP A 567 25.82 19.60 -6.77
N ALA A 568 25.45 18.65 -7.65
CA ALA A 568 26.18 18.35 -8.87
C ALA A 568 26.21 19.54 -9.85
N ARG A 569 25.06 20.21 -10.03
CA ARG A 569 24.96 21.44 -10.83
C ARG A 569 25.88 22.53 -10.28
N ASN A 570 25.86 22.78 -8.99
CA ASN A 570 26.69 23.81 -8.37
C ASN A 570 28.20 23.48 -8.49
N ALA A 571 28.58 22.21 -8.35
CA ALA A 571 29.95 21.75 -8.55
C ALA A 571 30.39 21.89 -10.03
N LEU A 572 29.50 21.63 -10.99
CA LEU A 572 29.73 21.90 -12.41
C LEU A 572 29.92 23.41 -12.67
N PHE A 573 29.06 24.26 -12.10
CA PHE A 573 29.15 25.71 -12.24
C PHE A 573 30.48 26.25 -11.75
N ALA A 574 31.02 25.74 -10.63
CA ALA A 574 32.36 26.12 -10.17
C ALA A 574 33.48 25.79 -11.16
N LYS A 575 33.32 24.75 -11.99
CA LYS A 575 34.26 24.40 -13.08
C LYS A 575 34.06 25.22 -14.34
N VAL A 576 32.85 25.65 -14.63
CA VAL A 576 32.46 26.38 -15.83
C VAL A 576 32.66 27.89 -15.70
N ALA A 577 32.49 28.45 -14.50
CA ALA A 577 32.52 29.88 -14.23
C ALA A 577 33.77 30.61 -14.80
N PRO A 578 35.01 30.09 -14.67
CA PRO A 578 36.19 30.74 -15.28
C PRO A 578 36.11 30.86 -16.79
N ALA A 579 35.54 29.86 -17.47
CA ALA A 579 35.41 29.86 -18.92
C ALA A 579 34.36 30.88 -19.43
N LEU A 580 33.44 31.29 -18.58
CA LEU A 580 32.43 32.30 -18.89
C LEU A 580 32.72 33.67 -18.24
N ASN A 581 33.90 33.86 -17.63
CA ASN A 581 34.26 35.07 -16.87
C ASN A 581 33.16 35.52 -15.90
N ALA A 582 32.61 34.58 -15.10
CA ALA A 582 31.52 34.78 -14.17
C ALA A 582 31.79 34.09 -12.81
N GLN A 583 30.98 34.40 -11.80
CA GLN A 583 30.99 33.63 -10.57
C GLN A 583 30.01 32.43 -10.70
N PRO A 584 30.20 31.32 -9.97
CA PRO A 584 29.28 30.18 -10.02
C PRO A 584 27.82 30.54 -9.73
N GLU A 585 27.56 31.49 -8.85
CA GLU A 585 26.24 31.98 -8.45
C GLU A 585 25.53 32.76 -9.58
N ASP A 586 26.27 33.29 -10.51
CA ASP A 586 25.76 34.04 -11.66
C ASP A 586 25.32 33.11 -12.82
N LEU A 587 25.61 31.80 -12.67
CA LEU A 587 25.29 30.83 -13.76
C LEU A 587 23.91 30.22 -13.53
N GLU A 588 23.26 29.87 -14.62
CA GLU A 588 22.08 29.01 -14.69
C GLU A 588 22.23 27.93 -15.77
N ALA A 589 21.52 26.84 -15.61
CA ALA A 589 21.40 25.77 -16.58
C ALA A 589 19.98 25.71 -17.11
N VAL A 590 19.78 25.96 -18.39
CA VAL A 590 18.46 26.07 -19.04
C VAL A 590 18.54 25.52 -20.47
N ASN A 591 17.61 24.63 -20.82
CA ASN A 591 17.45 24.08 -22.17
C ASN A 591 18.74 23.51 -22.77
N GLY A 592 19.52 22.76 -21.99
CA GLY A 592 20.78 22.15 -22.45
C GLY A 592 21.94 23.14 -22.60
N THR A 593 21.87 24.28 -21.95
CA THR A 593 22.89 25.36 -22.01
C THR A 593 23.20 25.82 -20.57
N VAL A 594 24.48 25.99 -20.27
CA VAL A 594 24.96 26.70 -19.08
C VAL A 594 25.34 28.14 -19.51
N ARG A 595 24.73 29.13 -18.86
CA ARG A 595 24.89 30.54 -19.26
C ARG A 595 24.93 31.49 -18.05
N VAL A 596 25.40 32.69 -18.29
CA VAL A 596 25.35 33.78 -17.30
C VAL A 596 23.95 34.38 -17.29
N LYS A 597 23.32 34.46 -16.10
CA LYS A 597 21.93 34.94 -15.91
C LYS A 597 21.71 36.36 -16.46
N SER A 598 22.68 37.27 -16.19
CA SER A 598 22.62 38.67 -16.60
C SER A 598 23.02 38.90 -18.09
N ASP A 599 23.69 37.95 -18.72
CA ASP A 599 24.13 38.00 -20.08
C ASP A 599 24.09 36.62 -20.77
N PRO A 600 22.93 36.18 -21.27
CA PRO A 600 22.75 34.87 -21.88
C PRO A 600 23.60 34.59 -23.12
N SER A 601 24.23 35.60 -23.71
CA SER A 601 25.17 35.41 -24.82
C SER A 601 26.47 34.72 -24.37
N ARG A 602 26.86 34.91 -23.12
CA ARG A 602 27.97 34.17 -22.50
C ARG A 602 27.47 32.80 -22.03
N SER A 603 27.59 31.82 -22.89
CA SER A 603 27.03 30.47 -22.66
C SER A 603 27.93 29.38 -23.26
N LEU A 604 27.76 28.19 -22.72
CA LEU A 604 28.30 26.92 -23.23
C LEU A 604 27.15 25.94 -23.43
N SER A 605 27.24 25.08 -24.47
CA SER A 605 26.34 23.92 -24.51
C SER A 605 26.54 23.05 -23.28
N TRP A 606 25.52 22.28 -22.88
CA TRP A 606 25.64 21.36 -21.75
C TRP A 606 26.86 20.44 -21.91
N LYS A 607 27.09 19.90 -23.10
CA LYS A 607 28.25 19.05 -23.41
C LYS A 607 29.59 19.77 -23.21
N ASP A 608 29.72 21.00 -23.71
CA ASP A 608 30.96 21.76 -23.57
C ASP A 608 31.20 22.21 -22.12
N ALA A 609 30.12 22.48 -21.37
CA ALA A 609 30.15 22.75 -19.96
C ALA A 609 30.64 21.52 -19.17
N CYS A 610 30.08 20.33 -19.48
CA CYS A 610 30.50 19.08 -18.83
C CYS A 610 31.94 18.71 -19.16
N ALA A 611 32.46 19.02 -20.33
CA ALA A 611 33.88 18.82 -20.67
C ALA A 611 34.85 19.61 -19.75
N LYS A 612 34.37 20.64 -19.03
CA LYS A 612 35.19 21.42 -18.08
C LYS A 612 35.43 20.70 -16.75
N ILE A 613 34.72 19.59 -16.47
CA ILE A 613 34.99 18.78 -15.28
C ILE A 613 36.31 17.98 -15.37
N GLY A 614 36.88 17.87 -16.56
CA GLY A 614 38.11 17.11 -16.81
C GLY A 614 37.84 15.65 -17.20
N ALA A 615 38.81 14.77 -17.03
CA ALA A 615 38.71 13.38 -17.47
C ALA A 615 37.86 12.48 -16.52
N MET A 616 37.72 12.87 -15.28
CA MET A 616 36.98 12.08 -14.28
C MET A 616 35.52 12.54 -14.15
N PRO A 617 34.54 11.62 -14.14
CA PRO A 617 33.16 11.95 -13.89
C PRO A 617 32.95 12.62 -12.53
N LEU A 618 31.97 13.51 -12.45
CA LEU A 618 31.54 14.17 -11.21
C LEU A 618 30.39 13.41 -10.59
N THR A 619 30.65 12.68 -9.52
CA THR A 619 29.62 11.92 -8.77
C THR A 619 29.30 12.60 -7.46
N ILE A 620 28.01 12.85 -7.22
CA ILE A 620 27.49 13.47 -5.99
C ILE A 620 26.42 12.57 -5.39
N ARG A 621 26.49 12.36 -4.05
CA ARG A 621 25.47 11.66 -3.31
C ARG A 621 24.50 12.63 -2.64
N GLY A 622 23.22 12.55 -2.97
CA GLY A 622 22.12 13.20 -2.25
C GLY A 622 21.45 12.22 -1.31
N LYS A 623 20.91 12.72 -0.20
CA LYS A 623 20.24 11.90 0.84
C LYS A 623 18.89 12.49 1.24
N ASN A 624 17.94 11.61 1.56
CA ASN A 624 16.71 11.95 2.27
C ASN A 624 16.47 10.95 3.42
N PRO A 625 16.25 11.40 4.67
CA PRO A 625 16.39 12.76 5.13
C PRO A 625 17.86 13.17 5.24
N ASP A 626 18.15 14.44 4.98
CA ASP A 626 19.46 15.03 5.24
C ASP A 626 19.30 16.21 6.21
N LYS A 627 19.40 15.92 7.51
CA LYS A 627 19.25 16.93 8.58
C LYS A 627 20.32 18.03 8.55
N SER A 628 21.46 17.79 7.89
CA SER A 628 22.53 18.78 7.71
C SER A 628 22.25 19.76 6.59
N LYS A 629 21.25 19.51 5.75
CA LYS A 629 20.94 20.24 4.53
C LYS A 629 19.45 20.65 4.46
N PRO A 630 18.99 21.61 5.26
CA PRO A 630 17.62 22.17 5.13
C PRO A 630 17.45 22.83 3.75
N PRO A 631 16.20 23.12 3.29
CA PRO A 631 14.94 22.82 3.93
C PRO A 631 14.48 21.38 3.75
N ASP A 632 13.42 20.97 4.46
CA ASP A 632 12.67 19.77 4.13
C ASP A 632 12.07 19.90 2.74
N LEU A 633 12.20 18.83 1.92
CA LEU A 633 11.70 18.77 0.56
C LEU A 633 10.39 18.00 0.43
N THR A 634 9.89 17.47 1.54
CA THR A 634 8.62 16.75 1.64
C THR A 634 8.00 16.99 3.02
N ASN A 635 6.66 17.05 3.06
CA ASN A 635 5.88 17.15 4.29
C ASN A 635 4.80 16.06 4.28
N SER A 636 4.35 15.62 5.45
CA SER A 636 3.34 14.57 5.56
C SER A 636 1.92 15.12 5.47
N GLY A 637 0.97 14.24 5.22
CA GLY A 637 -0.45 14.52 5.21
C GLY A 637 -1.01 14.84 3.83
N VAL A 638 -1.77 13.92 3.31
CA VAL A 638 -2.51 14.01 2.04
C VAL A 638 -3.95 13.58 2.26
N GLY A 639 -4.83 13.90 1.35
CA GLY A 639 -6.22 13.48 1.41
C GLY A 639 -6.98 13.87 0.17
N GLY A 640 -8.29 13.71 0.21
CA GLY A 640 -9.13 14.04 -0.92
C GLY A 640 -10.61 13.83 -0.66
N VAL A 641 -11.40 14.27 -1.62
CA VAL A 641 -12.84 14.09 -1.68
C VAL A 641 -13.19 13.26 -2.92
N GLN A 642 -14.01 12.25 -2.74
CA GLN A 642 -14.49 11.43 -3.85
C GLN A 642 -16.01 11.36 -3.86
N MET A 643 -16.58 11.36 -5.05
CA MET A 643 -18.03 11.24 -5.27
C MET A 643 -18.29 10.16 -6.31
N ALA A 644 -19.40 9.45 -6.13
CA ALA A 644 -19.89 8.41 -7.03
C ALA A 644 -21.29 8.72 -7.52
N ASP A 645 -21.56 8.37 -8.77
CA ASP A 645 -22.86 8.33 -9.42
C ASP A 645 -23.11 6.89 -9.84
N VAL A 646 -24.19 6.31 -9.37
CA VAL A 646 -24.54 4.92 -9.67
C VAL A 646 -25.96 4.79 -10.20
N SER A 647 -26.19 3.73 -10.98
CA SER A 647 -27.51 3.22 -11.33
C SER A 647 -27.69 1.84 -10.69
N VAL A 648 -28.84 1.61 -10.08
CA VAL A 648 -29.21 0.33 -9.46
C VAL A 648 -30.48 -0.18 -10.10
N ASP A 649 -30.43 -1.40 -10.59
CA ASP A 649 -31.60 -2.13 -11.05
C ASP A 649 -32.23 -2.87 -9.86
N THR A 650 -33.39 -2.44 -9.41
CA THR A 650 -34.06 -2.98 -8.23
C THR A 650 -34.69 -4.36 -8.44
N GLU A 651 -34.91 -4.81 -9.70
CA GLU A 651 -35.41 -6.15 -10.03
C GLU A 651 -34.29 -7.19 -10.03
N THR A 652 -33.06 -6.79 -10.36
CA THR A 652 -31.92 -7.72 -10.45
C THR A 652 -30.87 -7.51 -9.35
N GLY A 653 -30.95 -6.41 -8.61
CA GLY A 653 -29.94 -6.02 -7.63
C GLY A 653 -28.60 -5.54 -8.22
N ILE A 654 -28.49 -5.40 -9.54
CA ILE A 654 -27.24 -5.03 -10.21
C ILE A 654 -26.95 -3.55 -10.03
N VAL A 655 -25.76 -3.25 -9.50
CA VAL A 655 -25.22 -1.89 -9.37
C VAL A 655 -24.26 -1.59 -10.51
N ARG A 656 -24.42 -0.42 -11.16
CA ARG A 656 -23.50 0.09 -12.18
C ARG A 656 -22.95 1.44 -11.75
N VAL A 657 -21.63 1.60 -11.83
CA VAL A 657 -20.99 2.90 -11.63
C VAL A 657 -21.07 3.68 -12.94
N ASN A 658 -21.76 4.81 -12.92
CA ASN A 658 -21.86 5.70 -14.08
C ASN A 658 -20.64 6.63 -14.15
N LYS A 659 -20.27 7.21 -13.00
CA LYS A 659 -19.18 8.17 -12.89
C LYS A 659 -18.56 8.16 -11.50
N MET A 660 -17.24 8.34 -11.43
CA MET A 660 -16.54 8.71 -10.21
C MET A 660 -15.74 9.98 -10.41
N VAL A 661 -15.79 10.84 -9.41
CA VAL A 661 -14.98 12.05 -9.31
C VAL A 661 -14.04 11.91 -8.14
N ALA A 662 -12.77 12.27 -8.32
CA ALA A 662 -11.78 12.38 -7.26
C ALA A 662 -11.08 13.74 -7.32
N VAL A 663 -11.14 14.50 -6.25
CA VAL A 663 -10.30 15.67 -6.01
C VAL A 663 -9.25 15.27 -4.98
N GLN A 664 -7.97 15.45 -5.30
CA GLN A 664 -6.86 14.87 -4.56
C GLN A 664 -5.72 15.86 -4.38
N ASP A 665 -5.20 16.02 -3.16
CA ASP A 665 -3.93 16.69 -2.92
C ASP A 665 -2.77 15.69 -2.73
N CYS A 666 -1.57 16.09 -3.08
CA CYS A 666 -0.33 15.38 -2.77
C CYS A 666 0.88 16.33 -2.70
N GLY A 667 0.65 17.59 -2.29
CA GLY A 667 1.70 18.61 -2.34
C GLY A 667 2.11 18.93 -3.78
N LEU A 668 3.42 19.00 -4.04
CA LEU A 668 3.96 19.23 -5.37
C LEU A 668 3.75 18.01 -6.28
N VAL A 669 2.93 18.16 -7.29
CA VAL A 669 2.76 17.16 -8.35
C VAL A 669 3.96 17.19 -9.29
N VAL A 670 4.78 16.13 -9.28
CA VAL A 670 5.97 16.05 -10.14
C VAL A 670 5.59 15.78 -11.60
N ASP A 671 4.67 14.83 -11.84
CA ASP A 671 4.11 14.53 -13.16
C ASP A 671 2.60 14.28 -13.03
N VAL A 672 1.82 15.12 -13.71
CA VAL A 672 0.36 15.07 -13.65
C VAL A 672 -0.19 13.76 -14.19
N LYS A 673 0.39 13.21 -15.25
CA LYS A 673 -0.10 11.99 -15.91
C LYS A 673 0.04 10.76 -15.01
N THR A 674 1.19 10.61 -14.36
CA THR A 674 1.39 9.48 -13.42
C THR A 674 0.58 9.66 -12.14
N ALA A 675 0.43 10.89 -11.63
CA ALA A 675 -0.41 11.17 -10.46
C ALA A 675 -1.88 10.81 -10.71
N GLU A 676 -2.48 11.29 -11.80
CA GLU A 676 -3.85 10.94 -12.19
C GLU A 676 -4.01 9.42 -12.41
N SER A 677 -2.99 8.75 -12.99
CA SER A 677 -3.01 7.30 -13.17
C SER A 677 -3.09 6.55 -11.83
N GLN A 678 -2.39 7.04 -10.79
CA GLN A 678 -2.46 6.47 -9.45
C GLN A 678 -3.85 6.64 -8.84
N VAL A 679 -4.48 7.80 -9.01
CA VAL A 679 -5.85 8.04 -8.53
C VAL A 679 -6.84 7.16 -9.28
N LYS A 680 -6.79 7.11 -10.61
CA LYS A 680 -7.67 6.27 -11.44
C LYS A 680 -7.55 4.78 -11.08
N GLY A 681 -6.31 4.27 -10.93
CA GLY A 681 -6.08 2.90 -10.50
C GLY A 681 -6.67 2.60 -9.12
N ALA A 682 -6.65 3.57 -8.21
CA ALA A 682 -7.26 3.46 -6.89
C ALA A 682 -8.80 3.46 -6.95
N LEU A 683 -9.40 4.30 -7.80
CA LEU A 683 -10.85 4.28 -8.05
C LEU A 683 -11.31 2.93 -8.59
N ILE A 684 -10.57 2.35 -9.55
CA ILE A 684 -10.88 1.03 -10.13
C ILE A 684 -10.81 -0.07 -9.05
N MET A 685 -9.77 -0.08 -8.21
CA MET A 685 -9.70 -1.00 -7.06
C MET A 685 -10.86 -0.78 -6.09
N GLY A 686 -11.26 0.49 -5.90
CA GLY A 686 -12.39 0.86 -5.08
C GLY A 686 -13.73 0.33 -5.60
N ILE A 687 -13.98 0.46 -6.89
CA ILE A 687 -15.14 -0.12 -7.57
C ILE A 687 -15.13 -1.65 -7.39
N SER A 688 -13.95 -2.26 -7.53
CA SER A 688 -13.76 -3.69 -7.42
C SER A 688 -14.16 -4.23 -6.04
N TYR A 689 -13.59 -3.68 -4.96
CA TYR A 689 -13.93 -4.13 -3.60
C TYR A 689 -15.33 -3.67 -3.13
N ALA A 690 -15.89 -2.62 -3.75
CA ALA A 690 -17.24 -2.17 -3.43
C ALA A 690 -18.32 -3.10 -4.02
N LEU A 691 -18.08 -3.71 -5.17
CA LEU A 691 -19.10 -4.42 -5.94
C LEU A 691 -18.88 -5.93 -6.07
N TYR A 692 -17.60 -6.41 -5.98
CA TYR A 692 -17.28 -7.76 -6.44
C TYR A 692 -16.40 -8.57 -5.48
N GLU A 693 -15.40 -7.95 -4.84
CA GLU A 693 -14.34 -8.70 -4.17
C GLU A 693 -14.73 -9.19 -2.78
N GLU A 694 -14.59 -10.49 -2.57
CA GLU A 694 -14.72 -11.14 -1.27
C GLU A 694 -13.93 -12.44 -1.28
N LYS A 695 -13.13 -12.70 -0.24
CA LYS A 695 -12.50 -13.99 0.00
C LYS A 695 -13.50 -14.91 0.69
N ILE A 696 -14.01 -15.91 -0.03
CA ILE A 696 -15.04 -16.82 0.46
C ILE A 696 -14.40 -18.09 1.00
N LEU A 697 -14.65 -18.40 2.25
CA LEU A 697 -14.15 -19.61 2.92
C LEU A 697 -15.29 -20.59 3.18
N ASP A 698 -15.01 -21.87 2.99
CA ASP A 698 -15.87 -22.96 3.43
C ASP A 698 -15.72 -23.16 4.95
N PRO A 699 -16.76 -22.97 5.75
CA PRO A 699 -16.65 -23.12 7.20
C PRO A 699 -16.40 -24.57 7.64
N VAL A 700 -16.70 -25.57 6.78
CA VAL A 700 -16.52 -26.99 7.09
C VAL A 700 -15.08 -27.43 6.89
N THR A 701 -14.44 -27.01 5.81
CA THR A 701 -13.07 -27.40 5.48
C THR A 701 -12.03 -26.31 5.77
N GLY A 702 -12.45 -25.07 5.99
CA GLY A 702 -11.60 -23.91 6.17
C GLY A 702 -10.85 -23.48 4.90
N ARG A 703 -11.21 -24.03 3.73
CA ARG A 703 -10.55 -23.75 2.45
C ARG A 703 -11.22 -22.58 1.73
N MET A 704 -10.43 -21.85 0.96
CA MET A 704 -10.96 -20.84 0.07
C MET A 704 -11.74 -21.49 -1.10
N LEU A 705 -12.96 -21.03 -1.37
CA LEU A 705 -13.83 -21.54 -2.42
C LEU A 705 -13.61 -20.88 -3.78
N ASN A 706 -13.08 -19.66 -3.78
CA ASN A 706 -12.91 -18.85 -4.98
C ASN A 706 -11.44 -18.42 -5.24
N PRO A 707 -10.44 -19.35 -5.22
CA PRO A 707 -9.03 -19.00 -5.37
C PRO A 707 -8.60 -18.85 -6.83
N ASN A 708 -9.45 -18.29 -7.69
CA ASN A 708 -9.15 -18.06 -9.11
C ASN A 708 -9.88 -16.82 -9.64
N MET A 709 -9.43 -16.30 -10.78
CA MET A 709 -9.95 -15.05 -11.36
C MET A 709 -11.35 -15.20 -11.98
N GLU A 710 -11.89 -16.40 -12.09
CA GLU A 710 -13.25 -16.67 -12.56
C GLU A 710 -14.28 -16.37 -11.48
N PHE A 711 -14.01 -16.82 -10.25
CA PHE A 711 -14.92 -16.70 -9.10
C PHE A 711 -14.53 -15.58 -8.14
N TYR A 712 -13.24 -15.23 -8.07
CA TYR A 712 -12.80 -14.00 -7.43
C TYR A 712 -12.81 -12.88 -8.47
N ARG A 713 -13.95 -12.22 -8.60
CA ARG A 713 -14.16 -11.24 -9.66
C ARG A 713 -13.51 -9.90 -9.32
N LEU A 714 -12.79 -9.34 -10.30
CA LEU A 714 -12.33 -7.94 -10.31
C LEU A 714 -13.18 -7.12 -11.27
N ALA A 715 -13.26 -5.80 -11.04
CA ALA A 715 -13.90 -4.88 -11.96
C ALA A 715 -13.18 -4.89 -13.33
N GLY A 716 -13.91 -5.15 -14.38
CA GLY A 716 -13.44 -5.07 -15.75
C GLY A 716 -13.66 -3.67 -16.34
N ILE A 717 -13.19 -3.46 -17.58
CA ILE A 717 -13.26 -2.16 -18.25
C ILE A 717 -14.71 -1.68 -18.43
N ALA A 718 -15.66 -2.59 -18.56
CA ALA A 718 -17.10 -2.27 -18.70
C ALA A 718 -17.78 -1.91 -17.36
N ASP A 719 -17.14 -2.18 -16.22
CA ASP A 719 -17.68 -1.94 -14.89
C ASP A 719 -17.30 -0.56 -14.32
N VAL A 720 -16.36 0.15 -14.96
CA VAL A 720 -15.65 1.28 -14.33
C VAL A 720 -16.40 2.61 -14.49
N GLY A 721 -17.18 2.79 -15.56
CA GLY A 721 -17.81 4.08 -15.88
C GLY A 721 -16.81 5.20 -16.21
N GLU A 722 -17.24 6.45 -16.07
CA GLU A 722 -16.39 7.63 -16.28
C GLU A 722 -15.57 7.93 -15.04
N LEU A 723 -14.25 8.10 -15.20
CA LEU A 723 -13.34 8.49 -14.10
C LEU A 723 -12.77 9.90 -14.34
N GLN A 724 -13.17 10.86 -13.53
CA GLN A 724 -12.65 12.22 -13.54
C GLN A 724 -11.76 12.47 -12.32
N VAL A 725 -10.58 13.05 -12.55
CA VAL A 725 -9.58 13.34 -11.50
C VAL A 725 -9.17 14.80 -11.60
N HIS A 726 -9.17 15.49 -10.47
CA HIS A 726 -8.60 16.81 -10.30
C HIS A 726 -7.50 16.76 -9.25
N MET A 727 -6.28 17.12 -9.64
CA MET A 727 -5.14 17.24 -8.72
C MET A 727 -5.05 18.67 -8.20
N MET A 728 -5.05 18.82 -6.88
CA MET A 728 -4.83 20.14 -6.25
C MET A 728 -3.37 20.57 -6.46
N THR A 729 -3.16 21.75 -6.99
CA THR A 729 -1.84 22.33 -7.31
C THR A 729 -1.82 23.83 -7.02
N GLY A 730 -0.63 24.42 -7.08
CA GLY A 730 -0.41 25.84 -6.91
C GLY A 730 -0.01 26.22 -5.47
N LYS A 731 -0.04 27.52 -5.17
CA LYS A 731 0.42 28.07 -3.90
C LYS A 731 -0.35 27.44 -2.72
N GLY A 732 0.39 27.04 -1.68
CA GLY A 732 -0.17 26.36 -0.51
C GLY A 732 -0.21 24.82 -0.64
N TYR A 733 -0.22 24.28 -1.87
CA TYR A 733 -0.06 22.84 -2.14
C TYR A 733 1.39 22.52 -2.50
N ASP A 734 1.94 23.18 -3.51
CA ASP A 734 3.30 22.94 -4.00
C ASP A 734 4.38 23.23 -2.94
N GLU A 735 4.16 24.20 -2.08
CA GLU A 735 5.06 24.57 -0.97
C GLU A 735 5.24 23.44 0.06
N ARG A 736 4.31 22.47 0.10
CA ARG A 736 4.40 21.30 0.99
C ARG A 736 5.41 20.25 0.49
N GLY A 737 6.02 20.47 -0.68
CA GLY A 737 6.94 19.55 -1.31
C GLY A 737 6.25 18.31 -1.87
N VAL A 738 7.04 17.31 -2.27
CA VAL A 738 6.53 16.08 -2.89
C VAL A 738 6.07 15.11 -1.80
N ILE A 739 4.80 14.72 -1.84
CA ILE A 739 4.19 13.75 -0.92
C ILE A 739 3.66 12.56 -1.73
N GLY A 740 3.84 11.35 -1.19
CA GLY A 740 3.40 10.14 -1.89
C GLY A 740 1.89 10.02 -2.03
N LEU A 741 1.45 9.48 -3.18
CA LEU A 741 0.05 9.42 -3.61
C LEU A 741 -0.45 7.98 -3.80
N ALA A 742 0.36 6.97 -3.49
CA ALA A 742 0.01 5.60 -3.84
C ALA A 742 -1.27 5.10 -3.14
N GLU A 743 -1.44 5.38 -1.86
CA GLU A 743 -2.46 4.76 -1.01
C GLU A 743 -3.74 5.60 -0.83
N PRO A 744 -3.68 6.93 -0.56
CA PRO A 744 -4.86 7.68 -0.14
C PRO A 744 -6.09 7.54 -1.05
N PRO A 745 -5.98 7.55 -2.39
CA PRO A 745 -7.18 7.58 -3.22
C PRO A 745 -7.98 6.27 -3.24
N VAL A 746 -7.46 5.15 -2.69
CA VAL A 746 -8.22 3.88 -2.62
C VAL A 746 -9.16 3.81 -1.42
N VAL A 747 -9.06 4.75 -0.50
CA VAL A 747 -9.77 4.71 0.80
C VAL A 747 -11.26 4.97 0.65
N SER A 748 -11.64 5.98 -0.11
CA SER A 748 -13.00 6.50 -0.18
C SER A 748 -13.96 5.85 -1.17
N PRO A 749 -13.53 5.18 -2.26
CA PRO A 749 -14.47 4.78 -3.31
C PRO A 749 -15.58 3.85 -2.81
N GLY A 750 -15.27 2.89 -1.95
CA GLY A 750 -16.25 1.94 -1.43
C GLY A 750 -17.37 2.62 -0.65
N ALA A 751 -17.02 3.58 0.21
CA ALA A 751 -17.99 4.38 0.94
C ALA A 751 -18.81 5.27 0.02
N ALA A 752 -18.18 5.95 -0.94
CA ALA A 752 -18.88 6.81 -1.90
C ALA A 752 -19.91 6.01 -2.74
N ILE A 753 -19.53 4.82 -3.22
CA ILE A 753 -20.43 3.93 -3.96
C ILE A 753 -21.57 3.42 -3.07
N SER A 754 -21.27 2.96 -1.83
CA SER A 754 -22.30 2.50 -0.90
C SER A 754 -23.31 3.61 -0.55
N ASN A 755 -22.84 4.85 -0.40
CA ASN A 755 -23.67 6.02 -0.17
C ASN A 755 -24.55 6.34 -1.39
N ALA A 756 -23.98 6.24 -2.59
CA ALA A 756 -24.74 6.44 -3.84
C ALA A 756 -25.82 5.38 -4.01
N VAL A 757 -25.54 4.11 -3.70
CA VAL A 757 -26.56 3.04 -3.73
C VAL A 757 -27.67 3.31 -2.73
N ALA A 758 -27.34 3.67 -1.47
CA ALA A 758 -28.35 4.01 -0.47
C ALA A 758 -29.19 5.24 -0.88
N ASN A 759 -28.59 6.24 -1.51
CA ASN A 759 -29.31 7.39 -2.09
C ASN A 759 -30.26 6.95 -3.21
N ALA A 760 -29.82 6.02 -4.08
CA ALA A 760 -30.64 5.52 -5.19
C ALA A 760 -31.87 4.73 -4.70
N ILE A 761 -31.66 3.69 -3.89
CA ILE A 761 -32.70 2.70 -3.56
C ILE A 761 -33.48 2.99 -2.26
N GLY A 762 -33.07 4.00 -1.47
CA GLY A 762 -33.78 4.41 -0.26
C GLY A 762 -33.38 3.65 1.01
N VAL A 763 -32.68 2.53 0.88
CA VAL A 763 -32.25 1.66 1.99
C VAL A 763 -30.73 1.47 1.97
N ARG A 764 -30.15 1.15 3.14
CA ARG A 764 -28.71 0.90 3.26
C ARG A 764 -28.36 -0.57 3.09
N VAL A 765 -27.46 -0.87 2.16
CA VAL A 765 -26.71 -2.12 2.13
C VAL A 765 -25.43 -1.90 2.93
N GLY A 766 -25.39 -2.36 4.17
CA GLY A 766 -24.31 -1.95 5.11
C GLY A 766 -22.98 -2.69 4.92
N ILE A 767 -23.00 -3.85 4.28
CA ILE A 767 -21.80 -4.71 4.12
C ILE A 767 -21.39 -4.77 2.64
N LEU A 768 -20.15 -4.42 2.36
CA LEU A 768 -19.51 -4.61 1.05
C LEU A 768 -19.15 -6.09 0.83
N PRO A 769 -19.02 -6.54 -0.43
CA PRO A 769 -19.41 -5.89 -1.66
C PRO A 769 -20.93 -5.80 -1.81
N LEU A 770 -21.40 -4.83 -2.61
CA LEU A 770 -22.81 -4.60 -2.89
C LEU A 770 -23.28 -5.56 -4.00
N THR A 771 -23.26 -6.85 -3.68
CA THR A 771 -23.67 -7.90 -4.62
C THR A 771 -25.20 -7.90 -4.84
N PRO A 772 -25.69 -8.42 -5.98
CA PRO A 772 -27.11 -8.44 -6.27
C PRO A 772 -28.00 -9.04 -5.18
N ASP A 773 -27.58 -10.15 -4.57
CA ASP A 773 -28.28 -10.79 -3.45
C ASP A 773 -28.37 -9.88 -2.22
N ARG A 774 -27.29 -9.16 -1.87
CA ARG A 774 -27.29 -8.19 -0.75
C ARG A 774 -28.18 -6.98 -1.02
N VAL A 775 -28.20 -6.51 -2.27
CA VAL A 775 -29.07 -5.39 -2.69
C VAL A 775 -30.54 -5.81 -2.62
N LEU A 776 -30.89 -6.98 -3.19
CA LEU A 776 -32.26 -7.50 -3.17
C LEU A 776 -32.71 -7.81 -1.74
N ALA A 777 -31.86 -8.41 -0.90
CA ALA A 777 -32.17 -8.64 0.51
C ALA A 777 -32.46 -7.32 1.27
N ALA A 778 -31.72 -6.25 0.99
CA ALA A 778 -31.98 -4.94 1.60
C ALA A 778 -33.30 -4.30 1.12
N LEU A 779 -33.74 -4.60 -0.09
CA LEU A 779 -35.04 -4.19 -0.64
C LEU A 779 -36.20 -5.02 -0.10
N GLY A 780 -35.93 -6.17 0.54
CA GLY A 780 -36.96 -7.10 1.03
C GLY A 780 -37.51 -8.04 -0.05
N GLU A 781 -36.77 -8.25 -1.13
CA GLU A 781 -37.15 -9.09 -2.26
C GLU A 781 -36.67 -10.55 -2.12
N VAL A 782 -35.80 -10.85 -1.13
CA VAL A 782 -35.22 -12.18 -0.87
C VAL A 782 -35.31 -12.56 0.60
#